data_bea0827f3f05f781a7269f782ecae917
#
_entry.id   bea0827f3f05f781a7269f782ecae917
#
_cell.length_a   1.000
_cell.length_b   1.000
_cell.length_c   1.000
_cell.angle_alpha   90.00
_cell.angle_beta   90.00
_cell.angle_gamma   90.00
#
_symmetry.space_group_name_H-M   'P 1'
#
loop_
_entity.id
_entity.type
_entity.pdbx_description
1 polymer ?
#
loop_
_entity_poly.entity_id
_entity_poly.type
_entity_poly.pdbx_seq_one_letter_code
_entity_poly.pdbx_strand_id
1 'polypeptide(L)'
;MTVNLTLNGRAAVLILDNPPLNLLGAALRTALDAALDEALALKAERLILTGQGKTFVAGADAREFDAPPVAPHLNDILKKLAGLPIPTIAAINGAALGGGLEIALACRYRIAAPDAVFALPEVTLGIVPGAGGTQRLPRIIGIAAAQDMIVHGGSVPAAKALQRGLIDQLSADPLQAALSLDEAVLRQAVVADGRPAPAPDEAALAAARAQIARRAPGQMAPFFAIELLAASAANPLDANLAREREIFLALRKSPQARALRHIFFAERAAAARAREFPRPASAIRSAIVVGGGNMGAAIAYALASAGIAVTLVEMNEAGIGRARANIEAIIAQGIKRGLVSAAAGDGIAASLRYAIGYANLPPADLAIEAAFEDMAVKRTIFSALDAALPATSLLATNTSYLDVNQLAAGLADPARAIGLHFFSPAHIMKLLEIVRADQTSAQTLGAAYMLAKQLKKIPVVSGVCDGFIGNRILTRYRQAADSLLAEGASPQEVDAAMRAFGMAMGPYEAQDMSGLDIAYANRKRQDVRHRPGIRYVPLVEQLVEDHRRLGRKSGAGWYDYDANGAASPSAVVAACIAGVSQAAGIVRRVIPAEEISRQVLLAMISEACAILEEGIAAQPQDVDLVLVHGYGFPRWRGGLMHYADTLGAPAILAQIEALAAADPLSWPVSPLLARLAETSTAFASLNH
;
A
#
# COMPACT_ATOMS: atom_id res chain seq x y z
N MET A 1 3.09 15.74 26.78
CA MET A 1 2.91 16.59 25.59
C MET A 1 3.01 18.03 26.05
N THR A 2 4.09 18.69 25.71
CA THR A 2 4.39 20.05 26.14
C THR A 2 5.05 20.86 25.03
N VAL A 3 5.03 22.17 25.16
CA VAL A 3 5.93 23.06 24.43
C VAL A 3 6.85 23.69 25.47
N ASN A 4 8.14 23.44 25.32
CA ASN A 4 9.14 23.97 26.22
C ASN A 4 9.63 25.31 25.66
N LEU A 5 9.30 26.41 26.33
CA LEU A 5 9.77 27.73 26.00
C LEU A 5 11.02 28.08 26.83
N THR A 6 12.06 28.48 26.14
CA THR A 6 13.30 29.00 26.79
C THR A 6 13.76 30.29 26.09
N LEU A 7 14.34 31.22 26.86
CA LEU A 7 15.02 32.38 26.30
C LEU A 7 16.52 32.08 26.16
N ASN A 8 17.04 32.30 24.96
CA ASN A 8 18.48 32.28 24.69
C ASN A 8 18.89 33.71 24.20
N GLY A 9 19.38 34.50 25.10
CA GLY A 9 19.56 35.94 24.86
C GLY A 9 18.22 36.60 24.56
N ARG A 10 18.05 37.15 23.36
CA ARG A 10 16.80 37.77 22.88
C ARG A 10 15.93 36.83 22.02
N ALA A 11 16.35 35.58 21.84
CA ALA A 11 15.60 34.59 21.08
C ALA A 11 14.72 33.74 22.00
N ALA A 12 13.42 33.67 21.71
CA ALA A 12 12.55 32.66 22.29
C ALA A 12 12.66 31.36 21.49
N VAL A 13 12.99 30.27 22.15
CA VAL A 13 13.07 28.93 21.56
C VAL A 13 11.90 28.10 22.05
N LEU A 14 11.04 27.66 21.13
CA LEU A 14 9.93 26.77 21.37
C LEU A 14 10.30 25.36 20.90
N ILE A 15 10.37 24.41 21.83
CA ILE A 15 10.63 23.00 21.54
C ILE A 15 9.30 22.26 21.63
N LEU A 16 8.82 21.72 20.51
CA LEU A 16 7.64 20.88 20.44
C LEU A 16 7.99 19.47 20.94
N ASP A 17 7.40 19.06 22.07
CA ASP A 17 7.76 17.85 22.79
C ASP A 17 6.58 16.89 22.95
N ASN A 18 6.42 16.01 21.95
CA ASN A 18 5.45 14.93 21.93
C ASN A 18 6.06 13.70 21.20
N PRO A 19 7.07 13.05 21.83
CA PRO A 19 7.82 11.98 21.20
C PRO A 19 6.94 10.75 20.87
N PRO A 20 7.34 9.94 19.89
CA PRO A 20 8.56 10.11 19.07
C PRO A 20 8.36 10.97 17.83
N LEU A 21 7.15 11.41 17.51
CA LEU A 21 6.77 12.01 16.23
C LEU A 21 6.32 13.47 16.32
N ASN A 22 6.17 14.00 17.50
CA ASN A 22 5.68 15.37 17.76
C ASN A 22 4.33 15.66 17.06
N LEU A 23 3.38 14.71 17.13
CA LEU A 23 2.06 14.85 16.50
C LEU A 23 1.26 15.99 17.11
N LEU A 24 0.62 16.79 16.26
CA LEU A 24 -0.19 17.96 16.64
C LEU A 24 -1.60 17.57 17.11
N GLY A 25 -1.69 16.85 18.24
CA GLY A 25 -2.95 16.64 18.94
C GLY A 25 -3.42 17.93 19.66
N ALA A 26 -4.64 17.92 20.22
CA ALA A 26 -5.26 19.05 20.89
C ALA A 26 -4.36 19.64 22.00
N ALA A 27 -3.76 18.80 22.84
CA ALA A 27 -2.89 19.22 23.93
C ALA A 27 -1.65 19.98 23.44
N LEU A 28 -0.98 19.48 22.37
CA LEU A 28 0.20 20.17 21.83
C LEU A 28 -0.17 21.48 21.14
N ARG A 29 -1.33 21.53 20.46
CA ARG A 29 -1.84 22.77 19.85
C ARG A 29 -2.14 23.83 20.92
N THR A 30 -2.79 23.46 22.02
CA THR A 30 -3.06 24.37 23.14
C THR A 30 -1.77 24.90 23.76
N ALA A 31 -0.79 24.02 23.99
CA ALA A 31 0.51 24.41 24.53
C ALA A 31 1.28 25.36 23.56
N LEU A 32 1.21 25.09 22.26
CA LEU A 32 1.85 25.94 21.25
C LEU A 32 1.20 27.32 21.19
N ASP A 33 -0.12 27.42 21.22
CA ASP A 33 -0.85 28.67 21.21
C ASP A 33 -0.49 29.57 22.42
N ALA A 34 -0.47 28.96 23.60
CA ALA A 34 -0.07 29.65 24.84
C ALA A 34 1.41 30.11 24.81
N ALA A 35 2.31 29.23 24.29
CA ALA A 35 3.73 29.58 24.21
C ALA A 35 4.04 30.69 23.22
N LEU A 36 3.22 30.90 22.19
CA LEU A 36 3.35 32.06 21.29
C LEU A 36 3.04 33.37 22.02
N ASP A 37 2.01 33.40 22.89
CA ASP A 37 1.68 34.58 23.71
C ASP A 37 2.76 34.84 24.74
N GLU A 38 3.26 33.80 25.39
CA GLU A 38 4.32 33.94 26.40
C GLU A 38 5.63 34.45 25.79
N ALA A 39 6.00 34.03 24.60
CA ALA A 39 7.19 34.52 23.89
C ALA A 39 7.13 36.04 23.64
N LEU A 40 5.96 36.58 23.30
CA LEU A 40 5.74 38.01 23.15
C LEU A 40 5.78 38.73 24.50
N ALA A 41 5.19 38.17 25.54
CA ALA A 41 5.20 38.73 26.89
C ALA A 41 6.64 38.82 27.45
N LEU A 42 7.51 37.89 27.10
CA LEU A 42 8.93 37.87 27.42
C LEU A 42 9.76 38.87 26.58
N LYS A 43 9.14 39.65 25.68
CA LYS A 43 9.79 40.61 24.79
C LYS A 43 10.90 40.03 23.94
N ALA A 44 10.71 38.78 23.47
CA ALA A 44 11.64 38.18 22.54
C ALA A 44 11.73 38.98 21.24
N GLU A 45 12.91 39.11 20.66
CA GLU A 45 13.15 39.81 19.41
C GLU A 45 13.08 38.88 18.19
N ARG A 46 13.14 37.54 18.40
CA ARG A 46 12.91 36.51 17.40
C ARG A 46 12.33 35.28 18.07
N LEU A 47 11.60 34.46 17.27
CA LEU A 47 11.03 33.21 17.70
C LEU A 47 11.61 32.08 16.87
N ILE A 48 12.09 31.01 17.52
CA ILE A 48 12.61 29.82 16.87
C ILE A 48 11.76 28.59 17.28
N LEU A 49 11.22 27.85 16.33
CA LEU A 49 10.48 26.62 16.55
C LEU A 49 11.33 25.42 16.14
N THR A 50 11.41 24.41 17.01
CA THR A 50 12.08 23.12 16.69
C THR A 50 11.33 21.96 17.33
N GLY A 51 11.63 20.72 16.92
CA GLY A 51 11.06 19.52 17.51
C GLY A 51 12.01 18.84 18.48
N GLN A 52 11.47 18.20 19.51
CA GLN A 52 12.25 17.33 20.40
C GLN A 52 12.64 16.04 19.67
N GLY A 53 13.88 15.59 19.85
CA GLY A 53 14.38 14.33 19.27
C GLY A 53 14.75 14.43 17.80
N LYS A 54 14.36 13.45 16.98
CA LYS A 54 14.77 13.31 15.57
C LYS A 54 13.70 13.74 14.56
N THR A 55 12.59 14.31 15.01
CA THR A 55 11.45 14.70 14.16
C THR A 55 11.07 16.13 14.50
N PHE A 56 10.89 16.96 13.49
CA PHE A 56 10.31 18.29 13.70
C PHE A 56 8.84 18.12 14.11
N VAL A 57 7.98 17.78 13.19
CA VAL A 57 6.56 17.44 13.42
C VAL A 57 6.07 16.54 12.30
N ALA A 58 5.55 15.36 12.64
CA ALA A 58 5.08 14.38 11.66
C ALA A 58 3.60 14.53 11.28
N GLY A 59 3.01 15.69 11.51
CA GLY A 59 1.65 16.03 11.11
C GLY A 59 0.65 16.06 12.26
N ALA A 60 -0.64 16.19 11.90
CA ALA A 60 -1.75 16.12 12.84
C ALA A 60 -1.94 14.67 13.37
N ASP A 61 -2.53 14.56 14.55
CA ASP A 61 -2.92 13.24 15.06
C ASP A 61 -4.18 12.76 14.34
N ALA A 62 -4.01 11.83 13.41
CA ALA A 62 -5.11 11.29 12.61
C ALA A 62 -6.17 10.56 13.44
N ARG A 63 -5.86 10.15 14.69
CA ARG A 63 -6.81 9.54 15.61
C ARG A 63 -7.91 10.51 16.07
N GLU A 64 -7.60 11.82 16.04
CA GLU A 64 -8.59 12.88 16.36
C GLU A 64 -9.57 13.15 15.20
N PHE A 65 -9.34 12.59 14.00
CA PHE A 65 -10.11 12.97 12.81
C PHE A 65 -11.56 12.46 12.81
N ASP A 66 -11.89 11.45 13.56
CA ASP A 66 -13.25 10.93 13.70
C ASP A 66 -14.06 11.66 14.80
N ALA A 67 -13.38 12.39 15.70
CA ALA A 67 -14.01 13.21 16.73
C ALA A 67 -14.30 14.65 16.22
N PRO A 68 -15.23 15.40 16.83
CA PRO A 68 -15.41 16.82 16.51
C PRO A 68 -14.11 17.61 16.66
N PRO A 69 -13.87 18.65 15.80
CA PRO A 69 -12.68 19.49 15.92
C PRO A 69 -12.67 20.24 17.26
N VAL A 70 -11.53 20.26 17.96
CA VAL A 70 -11.33 20.91 19.25
C VAL A 70 -10.38 22.11 19.06
N ALA A 71 -10.78 23.28 19.61
CA ALA A 71 -9.94 24.47 19.64
C ALA A 71 -8.77 24.32 20.65
N PRO A 72 -7.65 25.06 20.48
CA PRO A 72 -7.38 25.93 19.32
C PRO A 72 -7.15 25.12 18.05
N HIS A 73 -7.64 25.65 16.92
CA HIS A 73 -7.40 25.01 15.62
C HIS A 73 -6.03 25.40 15.07
N LEU A 74 -5.39 24.50 14.33
CA LEU A 74 -4.09 24.79 13.74
C LEU A 74 -4.11 26.05 12.85
N ASN A 75 -5.20 26.29 12.13
CA ASN A 75 -5.39 27.49 11.30
C ASN A 75 -5.23 28.77 12.10
N ASP A 76 -5.83 28.85 13.30
CA ASP A 76 -5.77 30.05 14.16
C ASP A 76 -4.34 30.26 14.66
N ILE A 77 -3.68 29.18 15.08
CA ILE A 77 -2.28 29.19 15.52
C ILE A 77 -1.36 29.65 14.39
N LEU A 78 -1.54 29.14 13.16
CA LEU A 78 -0.69 29.51 12.02
C LEU A 78 -0.96 30.96 11.55
N LYS A 79 -2.20 31.45 11.64
CA LYS A 79 -2.52 32.84 11.38
C LYS A 79 -1.82 33.77 12.41
N LYS A 80 -1.85 33.39 13.69
CA LYS A 80 -1.13 34.04 14.76
C LYS A 80 0.38 34.04 14.53
N LEU A 81 0.96 32.86 14.21
CA LEU A 81 2.40 32.70 13.96
C LEU A 81 2.89 33.55 12.78
N ALA A 82 2.15 33.53 11.65
CA ALA A 82 2.50 34.33 10.47
C ALA A 82 2.37 35.86 10.70
N GLY A 83 1.47 36.28 11.60
CA GLY A 83 1.22 37.66 11.96
C GLY A 83 2.06 38.21 13.11
N LEU A 84 2.98 37.42 13.68
CA LEU A 84 3.81 37.89 14.78
C LEU A 84 4.67 39.08 14.35
N PRO A 85 4.80 40.09 15.22
CA PRO A 85 5.60 41.31 14.94
C PRO A 85 7.11 41.02 14.91
N ILE A 86 7.54 39.90 15.45
CA ILE A 86 8.93 39.44 15.49
C ILE A 86 9.21 38.38 14.42
N PRO A 87 10.45 38.27 13.91
CA PRO A 87 10.80 37.24 12.95
C PRO A 87 10.65 35.82 13.54
N THR A 88 10.10 34.92 12.72
CA THR A 88 9.88 33.50 13.07
C THR A 88 10.77 32.60 12.23
N ILE A 89 11.43 31.65 12.88
CA ILE A 89 12.35 30.69 12.22
C ILE A 89 11.90 29.26 12.54
N ALA A 90 11.73 28.43 11.53
CA ALA A 90 11.59 27.00 11.70
C ALA A 90 12.98 26.34 11.64
N ALA A 91 13.45 25.82 12.76
CA ALA A 91 14.69 25.03 12.87
C ALA A 91 14.32 23.54 12.78
N ILE A 92 14.33 23.01 11.55
CA ILE A 92 13.75 21.73 11.18
C ILE A 92 14.80 20.62 11.34
N ASN A 93 14.74 19.94 12.48
CA ASN A 93 15.69 18.90 12.88
C ASN A 93 15.39 17.49 12.34
N GLY A 94 14.41 17.34 11.44
CA GLY A 94 14.02 16.06 10.87
C GLY A 94 12.77 16.16 10.00
N ALA A 95 11.89 15.16 10.06
CA ALA A 95 10.67 15.15 9.23
C ALA A 95 9.71 16.30 9.60
N ALA A 96 9.26 17.03 8.57
CA ALA A 96 8.22 18.06 8.64
C ALA A 96 7.09 17.65 7.68
N LEU A 97 6.04 17.02 8.19
CA LEU A 97 4.99 16.40 7.39
C LEU A 97 3.63 17.00 7.72
N GLY A 98 2.77 17.20 6.72
CA GLY A 98 1.42 17.72 6.90
C GLY A 98 1.40 19.02 7.70
N GLY A 99 0.62 19.06 8.78
CA GLY A 99 0.57 20.21 9.69
C GLY A 99 1.94 20.68 10.20
N GLY A 100 2.94 19.81 10.27
CA GLY A 100 4.32 20.18 10.60
C GLY A 100 4.99 21.00 9.50
N LEU A 101 4.76 20.65 8.24
CA LEU A 101 5.21 21.49 7.13
C LEU A 101 4.40 22.80 7.09
N GLU A 102 3.10 22.76 7.38
CA GLU A 102 2.27 23.97 7.43
C GLU A 102 2.77 24.97 8.50
N ILE A 103 3.25 24.49 9.68
CA ILE A 103 3.95 25.34 10.68
C ILE A 103 5.20 25.97 10.06
N ALA A 104 6.05 25.20 9.41
CA ALA A 104 7.27 25.72 8.80
C ALA A 104 6.98 26.73 7.68
N LEU A 105 5.92 26.53 6.89
CA LEU A 105 5.48 27.47 5.85
C LEU A 105 4.93 28.79 6.41
N ALA A 106 4.41 28.80 7.64
CA ALA A 106 3.96 30.01 8.33
C ALA A 106 5.12 30.77 8.95
N CYS A 107 6.30 30.19 9.11
CA CYS A 107 7.51 30.87 9.56
C CYS A 107 8.14 31.73 8.44
N ARG A 108 8.84 32.78 8.85
CA ARG A 108 9.53 33.71 7.94
C ARG A 108 10.77 33.05 7.29
N TYR A 109 11.52 32.25 8.04
CA TYR A 109 12.75 31.58 7.60
C TYR A 109 12.77 30.11 8.00
N ARG A 110 13.37 29.26 7.18
CA ARG A 110 13.40 27.79 7.36
C ARG A 110 14.81 27.27 7.22
N ILE A 111 15.36 26.72 8.31
CA ILE A 111 16.66 26.04 8.34
C ILE A 111 16.41 24.57 8.59
N ALA A 112 17.02 23.68 7.81
CA ALA A 112 16.78 22.24 7.94
C ALA A 112 18.05 21.43 8.09
N ALA A 113 17.93 20.32 8.80
CA ALA A 113 18.96 19.26 8.84
C ALA A 113 19.10 18.60 7.45
N PRO A 114 20.30 18.10 7.08
CA PRO A 114 20.52 17.46 5.78
C PRO A 114 19.66 16.21 5.51
N ASP A 115 19.26 15.52 6.58
CA ASP A 115 18.39 14.32 6.54
C ASP A 115 16.89 14.63 6.71
N ALA A 116 16.51 15.91 6.78
CA ALA A 116 15.12 16.32 6.88
C ALA A 116 14.32 15.98 5.62
N VAL A 117 13.02 15.68 5.82
CA VAL A 117 12.09 15.30 4.76
C VAL A 117 10.82 16.12 4.89
N PHE A 118 10.30 16.58 3.77
CA PHE A 118 9.12 17.45 3.67
C PHE A 118 8.02 16.78 2.85
N ALA A 119 6.77 16.81 3.32
CA ALA A 119 5.61 16.34 2.55
C ALA A 119 4.30 16.96 3.03
N LEU A 120 3.32 17.04 2.12
CA LEU A 120 1.90 17.24 2.41
C LEU A 120 1.12 16.00 1.96
N PRO A 121 1.12 14.91 2.75
CA PRO A 121 0.60 13.61 2.33
C PRO A 121 -0.91 13.45 2.56
N GLU A 122 -1.64 14.50 2.88
CA GLU A 122 -3.04 14.51 3.31
C GLU A 122 -3.97 13.79 2.34
N VAL A 123 -3.73 13.89 1.02
CA VAL A 123 -4.53 13.21 0.00
C VAL A 123 -4.48 11.69 0.12
N THR A 124 -3.41 11.13 0.70
CA THR A 124 -3.30 9.69 0.96
C THR A 124 -4.22 9.22 2.10
N LEU A 125 -4.74 10.17 2.89
CA LEU A 125 -5.74 9.97 3.95
C LEU A 125 -7.15 10.44 3.51
N GLY A 126 -7.32 10.80 2.23
CA GLY A 126 -8.60 11.25 1.66
C GLY A 126 -9.00 12.67 2.06
N ILE A 127 -8.06 13.49 2.48
CA ILE A 127 -8.26 14.90 2.85
C ILE A 127 -7.27 15.79 2.09
N VAL A 128 -7.43 17.08 2.15
CA VAL A 128 -6.45 18.06 1.66
C VAL A 128 -5.69 18.66 2.86
N PRO A 129 -4.51 19.32 2.66
CA PRO A 129 -3.94 20.20 3.68
C PRO A 129 -5.01 21.17 4.17
N GLY A 130 -5.11 21.36 5.47
CA GLY A 130 -6.25 22.10 6.05
C GLY A 130 -5.88 23.31 6.88
N ALA A 131 -4.59 23.69 6.88
CA ALA A 131 -4.11 24.85 7.63
C ALA A 131 -3.22 25.79 6.80
N GLY A 132 -3.48 25.85 5.50
CA GLY A 132 -2.85 26.78 4.56
C GLY A 132 -1.79 26.15 3.65
N GLY A 133 -1.61 24.84 3.69
CA GLY A 133 -0.63 24.14 2.86
C GLY A 133 -0.84 24.35 1.37
N THR A 134 -2.09 24.30 0.89
CA THR A 134 -2.41 24.49 -0.54
C THR A 134 -2.23 25.96 -0.98
N GLN A 135 -2.13 26.88 -0.04
CA GLN A 135 -2.02 28.31 -0.32
C GLN A 135 -0.61 28.87 -0.09
N ARG A 136 0.08 28.42 0.96
CA ARG A 136 1.43 28.89 1.30
C ARG A 136 2.51 28.22 0.47
N LEU A 137 2.41 26.89 0.25
CA LEU A 137 3.43 26.17 -0.47
C LEU A 137 3.63 26.69 -1.91
N PRO A 138 2.57 26.90 -2.73
CA PRO A 138 2.75 27.41 -4.09
C PRO A 138 3.30 28.84 -4.14
N ARG A 139 3.11 29.66 -3.10
CA ARG A 139 3.72 31.00 -2.98
C ARG A 139 5.23 30.95 -2.75
N ILE A 140 5.74 29.82 -2.27
CA ILE A 140 7.17 29.62 -1.99
C ILE A 140 7.87 28.93 -3.17
N ILE A 141 7.29 27.85 -3.72
CA ILE A 141 7.95 26.98 -4.73
C ILE A 141 7.25 26.95 -6.09
N GLY A 142 6.18 27.71 -6.29
CA GLY A 142 5.38 27.70 -7.50
C GLY A 142 4.36 26.55 -7.57
N ILE A 143 3.38 26.65 -8.50
CA ILE A 143 2.26 25.71 -8.59
C ILE A 143 2.73 24.30 -8.99
N ALA A 144 3.57 24.17 -10.01
CA ALA A 144 4.01 22.87 -10.53
C ALA A 144 4.76 22.04 -9.48
N ALA A 145 5.67 22.67 -8.71
CA ALA A 145 6.40 21.97 -7.65
C ALA A 145 5.50 21.65 -6.43
N ALA A 146 4.57 22.56 -6.08
CA ALA A 146 3.61 22.37 -5.00
C ALA A 146 2.61 21.24 -5.34
N GLN A 147 2.17 21.13 -6.60
CA GLN A 147 1.28 20.10 -7.08
C GLN A 147 1.84 18.69 -6.84
N ASP A 148 3.14 18.46 -7.11
CA ASP A 148 3.81 17.17 -6.88
C ASP A 148 3.68 16.73 -5.40
N MET A 149 3.81 17.68 -4.47
CA MET A 149 3.71 17.41 -3.03
C MET A 149 2.27 17.28 -2.53
N ILE A 150 1.36 18.11 -3.02
CA ILE A 150 -0.02 18.20 -2.50
C ILE A 150 -0.94 17.17 -3.16
N VAL A 151 -0.89 17.03 -4.51
CA VAL A 151 -1.83 16.18 -5.26
C VAL A 151 -1.43 14.71 -5.21
N HIS A 152 -0.13 14.43 -5.10
CA HIS A 152 0.40 13.06 -5.04
C HIS A 152 0.85 12.64 -3.64
N GLY A 153 0.93 13.58 -2.68
CA GLY A 153 1.44 13.30 -1.33
C GLY A 153 2.93 12.94 -1.32
N GLY A 154 3.67 13.35 -2.34
CA GLY A 154 5.09 13.03 -2.51
C GLY A 154 5.97 13.71 -1.45
N SER A 155 7.06 13.03 -1.05
CA SER A 155 8.05 13.58 -0.13
C SER A 155 9.24 14.18 -0.86
N VAL A 156 9.82 15.23 -0.29
CA VAL A 156 10.97 15.95 -0.83
C VAL A 156 12.10 15.93 0.21
N PRO A 157 13.31 15.39 -0.11
CA PRO A 157 14.46 15.45 0.77
C PRO A 157 15.05 16.87 0.85
N ALA A 158 15.78 17.17 1.92
CA ALA A 158 16.30 18.50 2.26
C ALA A 158 17.12 19.16 1.13
N ALA A 159 17.99 18.42 0.46
CA ALA A 159 18.79 18.95 -0.65
C ALA A 159 17.91 19.44 -1.81
N LYS A 160 16.84 18.69 -2.16
CA LYS A 160 15.89 19.08 -3.19
C LYS A 160 14.97 20.21 -2.72
N ALA A 161 14.63 20.24 -1.42
CA ALA A 161 13.86 21.30 -0.81
C ALA A 161 14.60 22.65 -0.88
N LEU A 162 15.92 22.67 -0.64
CA LEU A 162 16.77 23.83 -0.83
C LEU A 162 16.80 24.31 -2.29
N GLN A 163 17.01 23.38 -3.23
CA GLN A 163 17.02 23.69 -4.67
C GLN A 163 15.69 24.31 -5.14
N ARG A 164 14.55 23.87 -4.55
CA ARG A 164 13.22 24.39 -4.88
C ARG A 164 12.87 25.69 -4.12
N GLY A 165 13.72 26.15 -3.21
CA GLY A 165 13.45 27.31 -2.36
C GLY A 165 12.41 27.06 -1.26
N LEU A 166 12.08 25.78 -0.98
CA LEU A 166 11.18 25.41 0.12
C LEU A 166 11.80 25.73 1.48
N ILE A 167 13.10 25.55 1.61
CA ILE A 167 13.91 25.92 2.76
C ILE A 167 14.98 26.93 2.32
N ASP A 168 15.42 27.74 3.27
CA ASP A 168 16.33 28.84 3.01
C ASP A 168 17.79 28.46 3.27
N GLN A 169 18.04 27.46 4.17
CA GLN A 169 19.39 27.03 4.53
C GLN A 169 19.42 25.56 4.98
N LEU A 170 20.54 24.86 4.73
CA LEU A 170 20.90 23.58 5.36
C LEU A 170 21.91 23.79 6.48
N SER A 171 21.74 23.09 7.59
CA SER A 171 22.68 23.05 8.71
C SER A 171 22.64 21.69 9.42
N ALA A 172 23.78 21.19 9.83
CA ALA A 172 23.84 19.98 10.68
C ALA A 172 23.19 20.21 12.07
N ASP A 173 23.18 21.45 12.53
CA ASP A 173 22.46 21.90 13.72
C ASP A 173 21.57 23.10 13.35
N PRO A 174 20.31 22.88 12.98
CA PRO A 174 19.38 23.94 12.60
C PRO A 174 19.09 24.93 13.72
N LEU A 175 19.06 24.47 14.98
CA LEU A 175 18.79 25.34 16.13
C LEU A 175 19.94 26.35 16.37
N GLN A 176 21.19 25.87 16.38
CA GLN A 176 22.34 26.74 16.51
C GLN A 176 22.47 27.74 15.35
N ALA A 177 22.21 27.28 14.14
CA ALA A 177 22.17 28.13 12.96
C ALA A 177 21.07 29.23 13.07
N ALA A 178 19.90 28.90 13.62
CA ALA A 178 18.82 29.83 13.84
C ALA A 178 19.15 30.88 14.93
N LEU A 179 19.84 30.45 15.98
CA LEU A 179 20.28 31.32 17.05
C LEU A 179 21.33 32.37 16.58
N SER A 180 22.23 31.93 15.68
CA SER A 180 23.31 32.76 15.13
C SER A 180 22.96 33.48 13.83
N LEU A 181 21.71 33.36 13.35
CA LEU A 181 21.28 33.97 12.07
C LEU A 181 21.30 35.50 12.15
N ASP A 182 21.90 36.12 11.14
CA ASP A 182 22.00 37.58 11.05
C ASP A 182 20.62 38.26 10.95
N GLU A 183 20.42 39.31 11.71
CA GLU A 183 19.18 40.08 11.67
C GLU A 183 18.91 40.71 10.29
N ALA A 184 19.95 41.10 9.55
CA ALA A 184 19.78 41.65 8.22
C ALA A 184 19.12 40.64 7.27
N VAL A 185 19.50 39.35 7.36
CA VAL A 185 18.87 38.24 6.61
C VAL A 185 17.41 38.08 7.03
N LEU A 186 17.11 38.09 8.32
CA LEU A 186 15.75 37.96 8.83
C LEU A 186 14.84 39.14 8.44
N ARG A 187 15.36 40.35 8.36
CA ARG A 187 14.59 41.52 7.93
C ARG A 187 14.20 41.46 6.46
N GLN A 188 15.04 40.87 5.61
CA GLN A 188 14.76 40.67 4.17
C GLN A 188 13.82 39.50 3.90
N ALA A 189 13.74 38.53 4.79
CA ALA A 189 12.89 37.38 4.63
C ALA A 189 11.39 37.73 4.74
N VAL A 190 10.58 37.23 3.85
CA VAL A 190 9.13 37.49 3.79
C VAL A 190 8.36 36.20 4.09
N VAL A 191 7.38 36.29 4.99
CA VAL A 191 6.43 35.17 5.24
C VAL A 191 5.68 34.80 3.96
N ALA A 192 5.25 33.55 3.85
CA ALA A 192 4.52 33.07 2.67
C ALA A 192 3.25 33.92 2.40
N ASP A 193 2.57 34.36 3.45
CA ASP A 193 1.33 35.12 3.37
C ASP A 193 1.54 36.54 2.73
N GLY A 194 2.74 37.11 2.85
CA GLY A 194 3.13 38.38 2.22
C GLY A 194 3.71 38.22 0.80
N ARG A 195 3.87 37.02 0.30
CA ARG A 195 4.37 36.77 -1.07
C ARG A 195 3.23 36.88 -2.09
N PRO A 196 3.50 37.34 -3.32
CA PRO A 196 2.47 37.35 -4.38
C PRO A 196 1.95 35.93 -4.65
N ALA A 197 0.69 35.84 -5.05
CA ALA A 197 0.13 34.62 -5.55
C ALA A 197 0.88 34.15 -6.81
N PRO A 198 1.16 32.87 -6.97
CA PRO A 198 1.83 32.35 -8.17
C PRO A 198 0.91 32.48 -9.39
N ALA A 199 1.49 32.68 -10.57
CA ALA A 199 0.71 32.65 -11.80
C ALA A 199 0.06 31.26 -11.99
N PRO A 200 -1.17 31.15 -12.51
CA PRO A 200 -1.82 29.88 -12.78
C PRO A 200 -1.04 29.12 -13.87
N ASP A 201 -0.93 27.80 -13.68
CA ASP A 201 -0.36 26.87 -14.66
C ASP A 201 -1.46 25.88 -15.08
N GLU A 202 -2.33 26.35 -15.99
CA GLU A 202 -3.49 25.58 -16.45
C GLU A 202 -3.08 24.26 -17.13
N ALA A 203 -1.96 24.24 -17.86
CA ALA A 203 -1.47 23.03 -18.52
C ALA A 203 -1.02 21.96 -17.49
N ALA A 204 -0.28 22.37 -16.46
CA ALA A 204 0.14 21.46 -15.39
C ALA A 204 -1.07 20.95 -14.60
N LEU A 205 -2.03 21.80 -14.26
CA LEU A 205 -3.25 21.41 -13.56
C LEU A 205 -4.12 20.45 -14.38
N ALA A 206 -4.27 20.68 -15.69
CA ALA A 206 -5.00 19.77 -16.59
C ALA A 206 -4.29 18.41 -16.71
N ALA A 207 -2.96 18.40 -16.84
CA ALA A 207 -2.17 17.17 -16.85
C ALA A 207 -2.31 16.37 -15.56
N ALA A 208 -2.32 17.06 -14.40
CA ALA A 208 -2.55 16.42 -13.10
C ALA A 208 -3.94 15.79 -13.02
N ARG A 209 -4.99 16.51 -13.44
CA ARG A 209 -6.36 15.96 -13.47
C ARG A 209 -6.43 14.68 -14.31
N ALA A 210 -5.86 14.69 -15.51
CA ALA A 210 -5.81 13.53 -16.39
C ALA A 210 -5.01 12.37 -15.78
N GLN A 211 -3.92 12.66 -15.08
CA GLN A 211 -3.11 11.65 -14.39
C GLN A 211 -3.87 11.01 -13.22
N ILE A 212 -4.55 11.81 -12.38
CA ILE A 212 -5.33 11.30 -11.24
C ILE A 212 -6.52 10.49 -11.75
N ALA A 213 -7.23 10.94 -12.78
CA ALA A 213 -8.33 10.18 -13.37
C ALA A 213 -7.92 8.78 -13.82
N ARG A 214 -6.67 8.61 -14.26
CA ARG A 214 -6.11 7.30 -14.66
C ARG A 214 -5.56 6.47 -13.49
N ARG A 215 -4.85 7.12 -12.53
CA ARG A 215 -4.09 6.41 -11.47
C ARG A 215 -4.89 6.18 -10.19
N ALA A 216 -5.83 7.04 -9.92
CA ALA A 216 -6.62 7.02 -8.70
C ALA A 216 -8.12 7.29 -9.01
N PRO A 217 -8.74 6.50 -9.92
CA PRO A 217 -10.13 6.69 -10.28
C PRO A 217 -11.01 6.60 -9.04
N GLY A 218 -11.94 7.54 -8.88
CA GLY A 218 -12.85 7.59 -7.75
C GLY A 218 -12.33 8.26 -6.48
N GLN A 219 -11.05 8.64 -6.38
CA GLN A 219 -10.56 9.41 -5.24
C GLN A 219 -10.95 10.89 -5.37
N MET A 220 -11.49 11.49 -4.29
CA MET A 220 -11.97 12.89 -4.29
C MET A 220 -10.88 13.90 -3.91
N ALA A 221 -10.11 13.61 -2.86
CA ALA A 221 -9.17 14.57 -2.27
C ALA A 221 -8.15 15.14 -3.27
N PRO A 222 -7.53 14.35 -4.19
CA PRO A 222 -6.61 14.91 -5.18
C PRO A 222 -7.25 15.93 -6.13
N PHE A 223 -8.53 15.76 -6.50
CA PHE A 223 -9.23 16.71 -7.35
C PHE A 223 -9.51 18.03 -6.63
N PHE A 224 -9.96 17.96 -5.37
CA PHE A 224 -10.09 19.16 -4.54
C PHE A 224 -8.75 19.86 -4.29
N ALA A 225 -7.66 19.12 -4.14
CA ALA A 225 -6.33 19.69 -4.04
C ALA A 225 -5.94 20.49 -5.31
N ILE A 226 -6.27 19.98 -6.50
CA ILE A 226 -6.06 20.67 -7.77
C ILE A 226 -6.92 21.96 -7.85
N GLU A 227 -8.18 21.90 -7.41
CA GLU A 227 -9.07 23.08 -7.37
C GLU A 227 -8.51 24.18 -6.45
N LEU A 228 -8.03 23.81 -5.26
CA LEU A 228 -7.45 24.74 -4.31
C LEU A 228 -6.14 25.39 -4.84
N LEU A 229 -5.33 24.62 -5.55
CA LEU A 229 -4.14 25.15 -6.24
C LEU A 229 -4.51 26.11 -7.37
N ALA A 230 -5.51 25.77 -8.17
CA ALA A 230 -6.01 26.67 -9.23
C ALA A 230 -6.54 27.99 -8.65
N ALA A 231 -7.27 27.92 -7.55
CA ALA A 231 -7.84 29.08 -6.87
C ALA A 231 -6.78 29.98 -6.21
N SER A 232 -5.57 29.50 -5.96
CA SER A 232 -4.53 30.23 -5.22
C SER A 232 -4.11 31.54 -5.86
N ALA A 233 -4.24 31.67 -7.18
CA ALA A 233 -3.94 32.88 -7.94
C ALA A 233 -5.16 33.81 -8.14
N ALA A 234 -6.37 33.26 -8.04
CA ALA A 234 -7.61 33.96 -8.44
C ALA A 234 -8.25 34.78 -7.31
N ASN A 235 -8.02 34.42 -6.04
CA ASN A 235 -8.73 34.98 -4.90
C ASN A 235 -7.76 35.50 -3.82
N PRO A 236 -8.22 36.41 -2.93
CA PRO A 236 -7.48 36.80 -1.75
C PRO A 236 -7.11 35.62 -0.86
N LEU A 237 -5.94 35.64 -0.22
CA LEU A 237 -5.41 34.57 0.61
C LEU A 237 -6.40 34.13 1.70
N ASP A 238 -7.01 35.03 2.44
CA ASP A 238 -7.94 34.68 3.52
C ASP A 238 -9.18 33.96 3.03
N ALA A 239 -9.69 34.31 1.85
CA ALA A 239 -10.82 33.59 1.21
C ALA A 239 -10.42 32.15 0.81
N ASN A 240 -9.21 31.99 0.27
CA ASN A 240 -8.70 30.66 -0.10
C ASN A 240 -8.39 29.80 1.12
N LEU A 241 -7.84 30.36 2.21
CA LEU A 241 -7.63 29.66 3.47
C LEU A 241 -8.96 29.18 4.09
N ALA A 242 -9.99 30.03 4.05
CA ALA A 242 -11.33 29.65 4.49
C ALA A 242 -11.91 28.50 3.65
N ARG A 243 -11.78 28.58 2.32
CA ARG A 243 -12.22 27.54 1.40
C ARG A 243 -11.47 26.22 1.58
N GLU A 244 -10.15 26.27 1.76
CA GLU A 244 -9.33 25.09 2.09
C GLU A 244 -9.84 24.41 3.35
N ARG A 245 -10.10 25.20 4.41
CA ARG A 245 -10.62 24.68 5.68
C ARG A 245 -12.00 24.04 5.53
N GLU A 246 -12.90 24.65 4.77
CA GLU A 246 -14.22 24.11 4.48
C GLU A 246 -14.12 22.72 3.79
N ILE A 247 -13.33 22.62 2.72
CA ILE A 247 -13.10 21.38 1.97
C ILE A 247 -12.45 20.32 2.87
N PHE A 248 -11.44 20.68 3.66
CA PHE A 248 -10.82 19.78 4.63
C PHE A 248 -11.85 19.17 5.59
N LEU A 249 -12.71 20.00 6.19
CA LEU A 249 -13.73 19.56 7.14
C LEU A 249 -14.80 18.66 6.50
N ALA A 250 -15.18 18.95 5.26
CA ALA A 250 -16.11 18.13 4.50
C ALA A 250 -15.48 16.76 4.16
N LEU A 251 -14.27 16.74 3.60
CA LEU A 251 -13.56 15.51 3.24
C LEU A 251 -13.26 14.64 4.46
N ARG A 252 -12.85 15.22 5.59
CA ARG A 252 -12.55 14.53 6.84
C ARG A 252 -13.65 13.58 7.29
N LYS A 253 -14.93 13.97 7.09
CA LYS A 253 -16.12 13.20 7.45
C LYS A 253 -16.53 12.21 6.37
N SER A 254 -15.93 12.24 5.19
CA SER A 254 -16.33 11.40 4.07
C SER A 254 -16.06 9.91 4.34
N PRO A 255 -16.88 9.01 3.80
CA PRO A 255 -16.60 7.56 3.86
C PRO A 255 -15.22 7.22 3.30
N GLN A 256 -14.79 7.93 2.25
CA GLN A 256 -13.50 7.71 1.60
C GLN A 256 -12.32 8.06 2.52
N ALA A 257 -12.40 9.15 3.26
CA ALA A 257 -11.36 9.50 4.22
C ALA A 257 -11.30 8.51 5.40
N ARG A 258 -12.45 7.99 5.87
CA ARG A 258 -12.48 6.93 6.89
C ARG A 258 -11.82 5.65 6.37
N ALA A 259 -12.16 5.23 5.16
CA ALA A 259 -11.59 4.07 4.50
C ALA A 259 -10.05 4.16 4.34
N LEU A 260 -9.56 5.31 3.90
CA LEU A 260 -8.12 5.54 3.73
C LEU A 260 -7.38 5.60 5.08
N ARG A 261 -7.99 6.17 6.12
CA ARG A 261 -7.44 6.13 7.49
C ARG A 261 -7.44 4.72 8.06
N HIS A 262 -8.49 3.94 7.82
CA HIS A 262 -8.53 2.52 8.20
C HIS A 262 -7.30 1.78 7.66
N ILE A 263 -7.03 1.85 6.35
CA ILE A 263 -5.86 1.20 5.75
C ILE A 263 -4.55 1.75 6.32
N PHE A 264 -4.45 3.07 6.53
CA PHE A 264 -3.26 3.68 7.12
C PHE A 264 -2.96 3.16 8.54
N PHE A 265 -3.99 2.97 9.37
CA PHE A 265 -3.81 2.39 10.71
C PHE A 265 -3.56 0.88 10.65
N ALA A 266 -4.27 0.15 9.78
CA ALA A 266 -4.06 -1.28 9.58
C ALA A 266 -2.62 -1.61 9.13
N GLU A 267 -2.04 -0.84 8.21
CA GLU A 267 -0.62 -0.99 7.80
C GLU A 267 0.35 -0.83 8.98
N ARG A 268 0.07 0.12 9.86
CA ARG A 268 0.90 0.36 11.05
C ARG A 268 0.71 -0.71 12.11
N ALA A 269 -0.53 -1.15 12.31
CA ALA A 269 -0.84 -2.24 13.22
C ALA A 269 -0.17 -3.53 12.76
N ALA A 270 -0.27 -3.89 11.48
CA ALA A 270 0.40 -5.05 10.90
C ALA A 270 1.92 -5.02 11.14
N ALA A 271 2.58 -3.89 10.89
CA ALA A 271 3.99 -3.73 11.15
C ALA A 271 4.35 -3.78 12.66
N ALA A 272 3.45 -3.28 13.52
CA ALA A 272 3.66 -3.26 14.97
C ALA A 272 3.58 -4.65 15.60
N ARG A 273 2.86 -5.59 14.99
CA ARG A 273 2.79 -7.00 15.43
C ARG A 273 4.15 -7.70 15.48
N ALA A 274 5.17 -7.16 14.81
CA ALA A 274 6.55 -7.60 14.99
C ALA A 274 6.99 -7.63 16.47
N ARG A 275 6.35 -6.82 17.35
CA ARG A 275 6.66 -6.77 18.80
C ARG A 275 6.09 -7.95 19.59
N GLU A 276 5.18 -8.71 19.00
CA GLU A 276 4.57 -9.92 19.60
C GLU A 276 5.54 -11.12 19.56
N PHE A 277 6.58 -11.02 18.74
CA PHE A 277 7.55 -12.09 18.49
C PHE A 277 8.92 -11.75 19.02
N PRO A 278 9.73 -12.76 19.39
CA PRO A 278 11.12 -12.57 19.79
C PRO A 278 11.89 -11.82 18.70
N ARG A 279 12.64 -10.80 19.12
CA ARG A 279 13.47 -10.06 18.18
C ARG A 279 14.67 -10.94 17.80
N PRO A 280 14.92 -11.21 16.50
CA PRO A 280 16.11 -11.92 16.06
C PRO A 280 17.40 -11.23 16.54
N ALA A 281 18.42 -12.02 16.88
CA ALA A 281 19.71 -11.50 17.35
C ALA A 281 20.44 -10.65 16.30
N SER A 282 20.22 -10.96 15.01
CA SER A 282 20.80 -10.22 13.88
C SER A 282 19.77 -10.02 12.77
N ALA A 283 19.95 -8.98 11.96
CA ALA A 283 19.23 -8.82 10.70
C ALA A 283 19.68 -9.90 9.70
N ILE A 284 18.79 -10.26 8.77
CA ILE A 284 19.11 -11.13 7.63
C ILE A 284 20.09 -10.37 6.73
N ARG A 285 21.29 -10.95 6.53
CA ARG A 285 22.36 -10.35 5.72
C ARG A 285 22.68 -11.14 4.47
N SER A 286 22.33 -12.42 4.46
CA SER A 286 22.61 -13.35 3.37
C SER A 286 21.39 -14.21 3.06
N ALA A 287 21.15 -14.46 1.78
CA ALA A 287 20.03 -15.28 1.33
C ALA A 287 20.40 -16.15 0.13
N ILE A 288 19.83 -17.35 0.09
CA ILE A 288 19.78 -18.23 -1.07
C ILE A 288 18.38 -18.06 -1.69
N VAL A 289 18.31 -17.90 -3.02
CA VAL A 289 17.05 -17.95 -3.76
C VAL A 289 17.14 -19.09 -4.77
N VAL A 290 16.26 -20.09 -4.67
CA VAL A 290 16.23 -21.23 -5.56
C VAL A 290 15.17 -21.01 -6.65
N GLY A 291 15.60 -21.03 -7.90
CA GLY A 291 14.78 -20.75 -9.07
C GLY A 291 14.94 -19.30 -9.57
N GLY A 292 15.37 -19.13 -10.82
CA GLY A 292 15.62 -17.84 -11.48
C GLY A 292 14.53 -17.41 -12.46
N GLY A 293 13.33 -17.99 -12.33
CA GLY A 293 12.14 -17.55 -13.08
C GLY A 293 11.73 -16.13 -12.69
N ASN A 294 10.61 -15.65 -13.26
CA ASN A 294 10.11 -14.27 -13.01
C ASN A 294 10.00 -13.92 -11.54
N MET A 295 9.47 -14.85 -10.70
CA MET A 295 9.32 -14.57 -9.27
C MET A 295 10.65 -14.63 -8.52
N GLY A 296 11.45 -15.68 -8.71
CA GLY A 296 12.74 -15.80 -8.01
C GLY A 296 13.72 -14.71 -8.37
N ALA A 297 13.81 -14.31 -9.66
CA ALA A 297 14.60 -13.16 -10.08
C ALA A 297 14.14 -11.85 -9.43
N ALA A 298 12.83 -11.62 -9.34
CA ALA A 298 12.28 -10.43 -8.71
C ALA A 298 12.48 -10.42 -7.17
N ILE A 299 12.42 -11.59 -6.52
CA ILE A 299 12.73 -11.76 -5.08
C ILE A 299 14.22 -11.50 -4.84
N ALA A 300 15.10 -12.11 -5.65
CA ALA A 300 16.56 -11.90 -5.56
C ALA A 300 16.93 -10.42 -5.73
N TYR A 301 16.33 -9.75 -6.72
CA TYR A 301 16.48 -8.30 -6.89
C TYR A 301 16.00 -7.51 -5.67
N ALA A 302 14.84 -7.83 -5.12
CA ALA A 302 14.29 -7.13 -3.95
C ALA A 302 15.19 -7.27 -2.71
N LEU A 303 15.72 -8.47 -2.46
CA LEU A 303 16.66 -8.75 -1.38
C LEU A 303 17.97 -7.99 -1.58
N ALA A 304 18.57 -8.06 -2.77
CA ALA A 304 19.81 -7.35 -3.10
C ALA A 304 19.65 -5.83 -3.00
N SER A 305 18.52 -5.29 -3.44
CA SER A 305 18.18 -3.85 -3.30
C SER A 305 18.04 -3.41 -1.84
N ALA A 306 17.74 -4.33 -0.93
CA ALA A 306 17.70 -4.09 0.52
C ALA A 306 19.06 -4.30 1.20
N GLY A 307 20.13 -4.53 0.45
CA GLY A 307 21.49 -4.72 0.96
C GLY A 307 21.77 -6.14 1.50
N ILE A 308 20.94 -7.13 1.13
CA ILE A 308 21.14 -8.54 1.50
C ILE A 308 21.99 -9.21 0.41
N ALA A 309 23.06 -9.89 0.78
CA ALA A 309 23.89 -10.67 -0.14
C ALA A 309 23.10 -11.89 -0.65
N VAL A 310 22.91 -12.01 -1.96
CA VAL A 310 22.07 -13.06 -2.55
C VAL A 310 22.87 -14.00 -3.41
N THR A 311 22.67 -15.32 -3.21
CA THR A 311 23.09 -16.35 -4.16
C THR A 311 21.83 -16.97 -4.80
N LEU A 312 21.69 -16.78 -6.12
CA LEU A 312 20.59 -17.38 -6.89
C LEU A 312 21.05 -18.75 -7.41
N VAL A 313 20.24 -19.76 -7.16
CA VAL A 313 20.53 -21.15 -7.49
C VAL A 313 19.63 -21.61 -8.64
N GLU A 314 20.24 -22.23 -9.65
CA GLU A 314 19.57 -22.90 -10.76
C GLU A 314 20.18 -24.29 -11.02
N MET A 315 19.49 -25.14 -11.77
CA MET A 315 19.94 -26.50 -11.99
C MET A 315 20.95 -26.64 -13.14
N ASN A 316 21.12 -25.61 -13.97
CA ASN A 316 22.04 -25.58 -15.11
C ASN A 316 22.37 -24.17 -15.59
N GLU A 317 23.37 -24.04 -16.45
CA GLU A 317 23.83 -22.77 -17.02
C GLU A 317 22.71 -22.00 -17.78
N ALA A 318 21.85 -22.72 -18.50
CA ALA A 318 20.75 -22.09 -19.21
C ALA A 318 19.74 -21.42 -18.25
N GLY A 319 19.51 -22.03 -17.07
CA GLY A 319 18.72 -21.44 -15.98
C GLY A 319 19.37 -20.16 -15.46
N ILE A 320 20.69 -20.18 -15.20
CA ILE A 320 21.45 -18.99 -14.77
C ILE A 320 21.38 -17.88 -15.81
N GLY A 321 21.54 -18.22 -17.09
CA GLY A 321 21.41 -17.23 -18.18
C GLY A 321 20.06 -16.53 -18.18
N ARG A 322 18.97 -17.30 -18.03
CA ARG A 322 17.61 -16.71 -17.92
C ARG A 322 17.45 -15.85 -16.66
N ALA A 323 17.96 -16.31 -15.51
CA ALA A 323 17.90 -15.55 -14.26
C ALA A 323 18.60 -14.19 -14.37
N ARG A 324 19.79 -14.16 -14.97
CA ARG A 324 20.53 -12.92 -15.26
C ARG A 324 19.72 -11.98 -16.15
N ALA A 325 19.22 -12.47 -17.28
CA ALA A 325 18.41 -11.69 -18.20
C ALA A 325 17.16 -11.09 -17.54
N ASN A 326 16.47 -11.86 -16.70
CA ASN A 326 15.32 -11.38 -15.94
C ASN A 326 15.70 -10.23 -14.98
N ILE A 327 16.79 -10.35 -14.24
CA ILE A 327 17.25 -9.34 -13.28
C ILE A 327 17.72 -8.08 -14.03
N GLU A 328 18.48 -8.23 -15.11
CA GLU A 328 18.92 -7.11 -15.94
C GLU A 328 17.73 -6.34 -16.53
N ALA A 329 16.67 -7.04 -16.96
CA ALA A 329 15.44 -6.41 -17.44
C ALA A 329 14.73 -5.60 -16.32
N ILE A 330 14.71 -6.11 -15.08
CA ILE A 330 14.15 -5.37 -13.94
C ILE A 330 14.96 -4.10 -13.66
N ILE A 331 16.29 -4.19 -13.64
CA ILE A 331 17.20 -3.06 -13.41
C ILE A 331 17.01 -2.00 -14.54
N ALA A 332 17.06 -2.42 -15.79
CA ALA A 332 16.90 -1.53 -16.94
C ALA A 332 15.56 -0.77 -16.91
N GLN A 333 14.46 -1.49 -16.56
CA GLN A 333 13.15 -0.87 -16.41
C GLN A 333 13.10 0.11 -15.23
N GLY A 334 13.76 -0.21 -14.11
CA GLY A 334 13.90 0.68 -12.96
C GLY A 334 14.64 1.97 -13.29
N ILE A 335 15.74 1.88 -14.03
CA ILE A 335 16.52 3.04 -14.51
C ILE A 335 15.68 3.89 -15.48
N LYS A 336 15.02 3.25 -16.45
CA LYS A 336 14.14 3.95 -17.42
C LYS A 336 13.02 4.73 -16.74
N ARG A 337 12.51 4.24 -15.63
CA ARG A 337 11.45 4.90 -14.84
C ARG A 337 11.98 5.89 -13.79
N GLY A 338 13.30 6.05 -13.66
CA GLY A 338 13.93 6.93 -12.66
C GLY A 338 13.78 6.43 -11.22
N LEU A 339 13.49 5.15 -11.00
CA LEU A 339 13.35 4.54 -9.67
C LEU A 339 14.69 4.11 -9.09
N VAL A 340 15.67 3.84 -9.95
CA VAL A 340 17.02 3.39 -9.60
C VAL A 340 18.01 4.17 -10.46
N SER A 341 19.11 4.66 -9.90
CA SER A 341 20.22 5.23 -10.69
C SER A 341 21.02 4.11 -11.37
N ALA A 342 21.71 4.43 -12.47
CA ALA A 342 22.56 3.46 -13.16
C ALA A 342 23.60 2.86 -12.21
N ALA A 343 24.30 3.70 -11.44
CA ALA A 343 25.30 3.23 -10.46
C ALA A 343 24.72 2.31 -9.38
N ALA A 344 23.49 2.58 -8.90
CA ALA A 344 22.81 1.70 -7.97
C ALA A 344 22.40 0.37 -8.61
N GLY A 345 21.95 0.41 -9.89
CA GLY A 345 21.65 -0.79 -10.67
C GLY A 345 22.87 -1.68 -10.87
N ASP A 346 24.00 -1.11 -11.23
CA ASP A 346 25.28 -1.82 -11.37
C ASP A 346 25.72 -2.44 -10.02
N GLY A 347 25.59 -1.70 -8.92
CA GLY A 347 25.86 -2.21 -7.57
C GLY A 347 24.99 -3.40 -7.19
N ILE A 348 23.68 -3.37 -7.50
CA ILE A 348 22.76 -4.48 -7.26
C ILE A 348 23.17 -5.70 -8.10
N ALA A 349 23.46 -5.52 -9.40
CA ALA A 349 23.89 -6.61 -10.26
C ALA A 349 25.20 -7.25 -9.79
N ALA A 350 26.16 -6.46 -9.34
CA ALA A 350 27.46 -6.93 -8.83
C ALA A 350 27.35 -7.66 -7.47
N SER A 351 26.32 -7.38 -6.67
CA SER A 351 26.09 -8.03 -5.38
C SER A 351 25.50 -9.43 -5.48
N LEU A 352 24.96 -9.80 -6.66
CA LEU A 352 24.33 -11.08 -6.91
C LEU A 352 25.37 -12.15 -7.29
N ARG A 353 25.27 -13.31 -6.65
CA ARG A 353 26.03 -14.52 -6.98
C ARG A 353 25.09 -15.54 -7.61
N TYR A 354 25.67 -16.48 -8.35
CA TYR A 354 24.93 -17.55 -9.02
C TYR A 354 25.61 -18.89 -8.76
N ALA A 355 24.81 -19.91 -8.51
CA ALA A 355 25.29 -21.27 -8.28
C ALA A 355 24.46 -22.30 -9.05
N ILE A 356 25.10 -23.38 -9.47
CA ILE A 356 24.43 -24.53 -10.09
C ILE A 356 24.30 -25.64 -9.05
N GLY A 357 23.06 -26.06 -8.82
CA GLY A 357 22.75 -27.08 -7.82
C GLY A 357 23.05 -26.65 -6.39
N TYR A 358 23.04 -27.60 -5.47
CA TYR A 358 23.11 -27.31 -4.03
C TYR A 358 24.48 -27.61 -3.40
N ALA A 359 25.41 -28.17 -4.17
CA ALA A 359 26.75 -28.43 -3.69
C ALA A 359 27.52 -27.12 -3.48
N ASN A 360 28.21 -26.99 -2.33
CA ASN A 360 29.04 -25.83 -2.00
C ASN A 360 28.30 -24.49 -1.92
N LEU A 361 27.05 -24.50 -1.47
CA LEU A 361 26.34 -23.25 -1.17
C LEU A 361 27.03 -22.51 -0.01
N PRO A 362 27.15 -21.16 -0.10
CA PRO A 362 27.66 -20.40 1.04
C PRO A 362 26.65 -20.47 2.21
N PRO A 363 27.12 -20.37 3.46
CA PRO A 363 26.24 -20.20 4.60
C PRO A 363 25.33 -18.98 4.38
N ALA A 364 24.04 -19.13 4.70
CA ALA A 364 23.07 -18.06 4.55
C ALA A 364 22.09 -18.02 5.73
N ASP A 365 21.58 -16.83 6.04
CA ASP A 365 20.59 -16.64 7.11
C ASP A 365 19.20 -17.12 6.67
N LEU A 366 18.94 -17.10 5.37
CA LEU A 366 17.65 -17.38 4.76
C LEU A 366 17.82 -18.15 3.46
N ALA A 367 16.95 -19.14 3.19
CA ALA A 367 16.75 -19.69 1.87
C ALA A 367 15.28 -19.55 1.46
N ILE A 368 15.03 -19.06 0.25
CA ILE A 368 13.69 -18.93 -0.33
C ILE A 368 13.61 -19.80 -1.58
N GLU A 369 12.74 -20.81 -1.53
CA GLU A 369 12.41 -21.63 -2.67
C GLU A 369 11.33 -20.91 -3.51
N ALA A 370 11.62 -20.67 -4.78
CA ALA A 370 10.76 -20.02 -5.78
C ALA A 370 10.79 -20.77 -7.13
N ALA A 371 10.89 -22.09 -7.08
CA ALA A 371 10.91 -22.98 -8.23
C ALA A 371 9.48 -23.37 -8.68
N PHE A 372 9.37 -24.47 -9.43
CA PHE A 372 8.10 -24.95 -9.98
C PHE A 372 7.11 -25.35 -8.87
N GLU A 373 5.80 -25.05 -9.09
CA GLU A 373 4.73 -25.27 -8.10
C GLU A 373 4.29 -26.75 -8.08
N ASP A 374 5.17 -27.60 -7.57
CA ASP A 374 4.97 -29.03 -7.40
C ASP A 374 5.53 -29.49 -6.05
N MET A 375 4.75 -30.27 -5.29
CA MET A 375 5.10 -30.71 -3.95
C MET A 375 6.37 -31.58 -3.90
N ALA A 376 6.55 -32.49 -4.88
CA ALA A 376 7.70 -33.38 -4.90
C ALA A 376 8.99 -32.61 -5.21
N VAL A 377 8.91 -31.67 -6.16
CA VAL A 377 10.02 -30.76 -6.49
C VAL A 377 10.41 -29.93 -5.25
N LYS A 378 9.44 -29.31 -4.59
CA LYS A 378 9.71 -28.45 -3.41
C LYS A 378 10.26 -29.25 -2.22
N ARG A 379 9.76 -30.47 -1.97
CA ARG A 379 10.34 -31.37 -0.95
C ARG A 379 11.80 -31.72 -1.23
N THR A 380 12.12 -32.01 -2.49
CA THR A 380 13.51 -32.29 -2.89
C THR A 380 14.42 -31.07 -2.62
N ILE A 381 13.94 -29.86 -2.97
CA ILE A 381 14.67 -28.62 -2.73
C ILE A 381 14.84 -28.38 -1.22
N PHE A 382 13.77 -28.51 -0.43
CA PHE A 382 13.84 -28.32 1.02
C PHE A 382 14.81 -29.29 1.70
N SER A 383 14.80 -30.57 1.31
CA SER A 383 15.76 -31.54 1.84
C SER A 383 17.21 -31.20 1.47
N ALA A 384 17.45 -30.71 0.24
CA ALA A 384 18.79 -30.30 -0.18
C ALA A 384 19.28 -29.06 0.56
N LEU A 385 18.39 -28.08 0.80
CA LEU A 385 18.70 -26.87 1.57
C LEU A 385 18.92 -27.17 3.05
N ASP A 386 18.13 -28.09 3.63
CA ASP A 386 18.29 -28.54 5.03
C ASP A 386 19.64 -29.17 5.27
N ALA A 387 20.12 -29.98 4.32
CA ALA A 387 21.44 -30.62 4.39
C ALA A 387 22.60 -29.64 4.13
N ALA A 388 22.41 -28.62 3.28
CA ALA A 388 23.47 -27.73 2.83
C ALA A 388 23.68 -26.50 3.72
N LEU A 389 22.66 -26.04 4.44
CA LEU A 389 22.68 -24.78 5.17
C LEU A 389 22.77 -24.99 6.69
N PRO A 390 23.27 -24.00 7.43
CA PRO A 390 23.29 -24.04 8.89
C PRO A 390 21.91 -24.31 9.49
N ALA A 391 21.83 -25.03 10.60
CA ALA A 391 20.59 -25.33 11.32
C ALA A 391 19.84 -24.04 11.78
N THR A 392 20.52 -22.92 11.85
CA THR A 392 19.94 -21.60 12.18
C THR A 392 19.33 -20.86 11.00
N SER A 393 19.52 -21.36 9.77
CA SER A 393 18.99 -20.75 8.55
C SER A 393 17.46 -20.90 8.49
N LEU A 394 16.73 -19.84 8.15
CA LEU A 394 15.32 -19.95 7.82
C LEU A 394 15.14 -20.64 6.46
N LEU A 395 14.20 -21.56 6.39
CA LEU A 395 13.79 -22.20 5.15
C LEU A 395 12.39 -21.74 4.75
N ALA A 396 12.32 -21.01 3.67
CA ALA A 396 11.07 -20.40 3.20
C ALA A 396 10.68 -20.93 1.82
N THR A 397 9.38 -21.02 1.55
CA THR A 397 8.82 -21.26 0.22
C THR A 397 7.97 -20.10 -0.25
N ASN A 398 8.07 -19.77 -1.54
CA ASN A 398 7.19 -18.78 -2.17
C ASN A 398 5.96 -19.46 -2.84
N THR A 399 5.56 -20.64 -2.38
CA THR A 399 4.36 -21.31 -2.90
C THR A 399 3.13 -20.41 -2.76
N SER A 400 2.21 -20.51 -3.70
CA SER A 400 0.93 -19.80 -3.68
C SER A 400 -0.24 -20.67 -3.20
N TYR A 401 -0.06 -21.99 -3.15
CA TYR A 401 -1.17 -22.93 -2.91
C TYR A 401 -0.79 -24.16 -2.09
N LEU A 402 0.48 -24.57 -2.10
CA LEU A 402 0.87 -25.84 -1.51
C LEU A 402 0.94 -25.77 0.02
N ASP A 403 0.66 -26.89 0.65
CA ASP A 403 0.65 -27.04 2.10
C ASP A 403 2.07 -26.94 2.68
N VAL A 404 2.34 -25.84 3.36
CA VAL A 404 3.63 -25.55 4.00
C VAL A 404 3.92 -26.53 5.13
N ASN A 405 2.90 -27.10 5.81
CA ASN A 405 3.07 -28.13 6.83
C ASN A 405 3.72 -29.38 6.26
N GLN A 406 3.32 -29.80 5.03
CA GLN A 406 3.89 -30.95 4.36
C GLN A 406 5.34 -30.73 3.94
N LEU A 407 5.75 -29.51 3.66
CA LEU A 407 7.16 -29.17 3.39
C LEU A 407 7.98 -29.17 4.68
N ALA A 408 7.44 -28.57 5.75
CA ALA A 408 8.08 -28.51 7.05
C ALA A 408 8.31 -29.89 7.67
N ALA A 409 7.35 -30.81 7.55
CA ALA A 409 7.42 -32.13 8.14
C ALA A 409 8.61 -32.99 7.65
N GLY A 410 9.21 -32.66 6.51
CA GLY A 410 10.39 -33.33 5.96
C GLY A 410 11.73 -32.84 6.47
N LEU A 411 11.76 -31.80 7.30
CA LEU A 411 12.98 -31.15 7.80
C LEU A 411 13.45 -31.73 9.13
N ALA A 412 14.75 -31.65 9.39
CA ALA A 412 15.32 -31.99 10.69
C ALA A 412 14.79 -31.08 11.82
N ASP A 413 14.58 -29.81 11.52
CA ASP A 413 13.90 -28.83 12.41
C ASP A 413 12.78 -28.12 11.65
N PRO A 414 11.51 -28.60 11.77
CA PRO A 414 10.36 -27.97 11.16
C PRO A 414 10.06 -26.56 11.67
N ALA A 415 10.56 -26.20 12.87
CA ALA A 415 10.27 -24.90 13.50
C ALA A 415 10.87 -23.70 12.72
N ARG A 416 11.85 -23.96 11.84
CA ARG A 416 12.47 -22.94 10.98
C ARG A 416 11.84 -22.80 9.60
N ALA A 417 10.81 -23.62 9.30
CA ALA A 417 10.09 -23.57 8.03
C ALA A 417 8.98 -22.51 8.06
N ILE A 418 8.79 -21.81 6.93
CA ILE A 418 7.79 -20.76 6.78
C ILE A 418 7.42 -20.54 5.32
N GLY A 419 6.20 -20.12 5.03
CA GLY A 419 5.85 -19.57 3.73
C GLY A 419 6.14 -18.06 3.69
N LEU A 420 6.79 -17.62 2.62
CA LEU A 420 6.97 -16.20 2.31
C LEU A 420 6.40 -15.94 0.92
N HIS A 421 5.08 -15.73 0.87
CA HIS A 421 4.36 -15.55 -0.37
C HIS A 421 4.46 -14.10 -0.85
N PHE A 422 5.32 -13.88 -1.85
CA PHE A 422 5.49 -12.61 -2.53
C PHE A 422 4.51 -12.50 -3.70
N PHE A 423 4.11 -11.27 -4.01
CA PHE A 423 3.20 -10.98 -5.11
C PHE A 423 3.94 -10.43 -6.33
N SER A 424 3.48 -10.79 -7.52
CA SER A 424 4.13 -10.39 -8.78
C SER A 424 3.75 -8.96 -9.19
N PRO A 425 4.73 -8.10 -9.54
CA PRO A 425 6.19 -8.27 -9.45
C PRO A 425 6.71 -8.09 -8.01
N ALA A 426 7.52 -9.03 -7.51
CA ALA A 426 7.93 -9.05 -6.10
C ALA A 426 8.67 -7.79 -5.63
N HIS A 427 9.37 -7.09 -6.49
CA HIS A 427 10.08 -5.85 -6.19
C HIS A 427 9.18 -4.60 -6.14
N ILE A 428 7.93 -4.69 -6.63
CA ILE A 428 6.98 -3.56 -6.66
C ILE A 428 5.88 -3.74 -5.62
N MET A 429 5.30 -4.96 -5.56
CA MET A 429 4.15 -5.24 -4.70
C MET A 429 4.53 -5.15 -3.22
N LYS A 430 3.72 -4.43 -2.46
CA LYS A 430 4.03 -4.14 -1.04
C LYS A 430 3.71 -5.29 -0.09
N LEU A 431 2.79 -6.18 -0.44
CA LEU A 431 2.37 -7.27 0.41
C LEU A 431 3.45 -8.34 0.54
N LEU A 432 3.62 -8.86 1.75
CA LEU A 432 4.27 -10.13 2.04
C LEU A 432 3.33 -10.94 2.94
N GLU A 433 2.72 -11.98 2.38
CA GLU A 433 1.90 -12.91 3.13
C GLU A 433 2.81 -13.96 3.78
N ILE A 434 2.86 -13.94 5.11
CA ILE A 434 3.71 -14.79 5.93
C ILE A 434 2.87 -16.02 6.33
N VAL A 435 3.12 -17.15 5.69
CA VAL A 435 2.32 -18.37 5.90
C VAL A 435 2.94 -19.17 7.04
N ARG A 436 2.25 -19.19 8.16
CA ARG A 436 2.65 -19.88 9.37
C ARG A 436 2.24 -21.34 9.30
N ALA A 437 3.21 -22.26 9.21
CA ALA A 437 2.98 -23.67 9.43
C ALA A 437 2.76 -23.96 10.92
N ASP A 438 2.17 -25.13 11.24
CA ASP A 438 1.80 -25.52 12.62
C ASP A 438 3.00 -25.54 13.57
N GLN A 439 4.18 -25.91 13.07
CA GLN A 439 5.41 -25.98 13.84
C GLN A 439 6.31 -24.75 13.71
N THR A 440 5.95 -23.75 12.90
CA THR A 440 6.73 -22.53 12.74
C THR A 440 6.95 -21.83 14.08
N SER A 441 8.20 -21.62 14.49
CA SER A 441 8.52 -21.00 15.77
C SER A 441 8.25 -19.50 15.81
N ALA A 442 8.09 -18.97 17.03
CA ALA A 442 7.97 -17.54 17.25
C ALA A 442 9.23 -16.78 16.77
N GLN A 443 10.41 -17.38 16.87
CA GLN A 443 11.69 -16.82 16.37
C GLN A 443 11.66 -16.69 14.84
N THR A 444 11.17 -17.70 14.15
CA THR A 444 11.01 -17.71 12.69
C THR A 444 10.04 -16.62 12.24
N LEU A 445 8.91 -16.45 12.93
CA LEU A 445 7.97 -15.37 12.68
C LEU A 445 8.61 -13.99 12.91
N GLY A 446 9.34 -13.81 14.02
CA GLY A 446 10.07 -12.57 14.29
C GLY A 446 11.08 -12.22 13.19
N ALA A 447 11.78 -13.21 12.63
CA ALA A 447 12.70 -13.02 11.53
C ALA A 447 11.98 -12.66 10.21
N ALA A 448 10.81 -13.28 9.92
CA ALA A 448 9.99 -12.93 8.77
C ALA A 448 9.47 -11.49 8.84
N TYR A 449 9.03 -11.02 10.01
CA TYR A 449 8.64 -9.62 10.23
C TYR A 449 9.82 -8.66 10.05
N MET A 450 11.02 -9.05 10.53
CA MET A 450 12.21 -8.24 10.31
C MET A 450 12.57 -8.16 8.83
N LEU A 451 12.48 -9.26 8.09
CA LEU A 451 12.68 -9.29 6.63
C LEU A 451 11.67 -8.38 5.93
N ALA A 452 10.39 -8.47 6.27
CA ALA A 452 9.35 -7.61 5.70
C ALA A 452 9.68 -6.11 5.90
N LYS A 453 10.17 -5.75 7.09
CA LYS A 453 10.63 -4.38 7.39
C LYS A 453 11.85 -3.97 6.54
N GLN A 454 12.86 -4.85 6.40
CA GLN A 454 14.04 -4.59 5.55
C GLN A 454 13.62 -4.36 4.09
N LEU A 455 12.67 -5.14 3.59
CA LEU A 455 12.13 -5.05 2.24
C LEU A 455 11.07 -3.95 2.08
N LYS A 456 10.74 -3.21 3.14
CA LYS A 456 9.66 -2.20 3.17
C LYS A 456 8.31 -2.75 2.70
N LYS A 457 8.02 -3.99 3.07
CA LYS A 457 6.76 -4.68 2.77
C LYS A 457 5.81 -4.65 3.96
N ILE A 458 4.54 -4.83 3.67
CA ILE A 458 3.46 -4.94 4.66
C ILE A 458 3.29 -6.42 4.97
N PRO A 459 3.63 -6.86 6.20
CA PRO A 459 3.49 -8.25 6.60
C PRO A 459 2.05 -8.56 6.98
N VAL A 460 1.51 -9.66 6.47
CA VAL A 460 0.25 -10.24 6.96
C VAL A 460 0.48 -11.72 7.22
N VAL A 461 0.12 -12.19 8.42
CA VAL A 461 0.24 -13.61 8.77
C VAL A 461 -1.00 -14.35 8.32
N SER A 462 -0.81 -15.46 7.62
CA SER A 462 -1.82 -16.41 7.20
C SER A 462 -1.59 -17.77 7.82
N GLY A 463 -2.66 -18.47 8.16
CA GLY A 463 -2.63 -19.92 8.37
C GLY A 463 -2.42 -20.69 7.05
N VAL A 464 -2.24 -21.99 7.14
CA VAL A 464 -2.08 -22.87 5.97
C VAL A 464 -3.44 -23.31 5.45
N CYS A 465 -3.76 -22.95 4.22
CA CYS A 465 -4.86 -23.50 3.44
C CYS A 465 -4.55 -23.34 1.94
N ASP A 466 -5.35 -23.94 1.07
CA ASP A 466 -5.19 -23.79 -0.39
C ASP A 466 -5.46 -22.33 -0.80
N GLY A 467 -4.41 -21.64 -1.24
CA GLY A 467 -4.46 -20.24 -1.69
C GLY A 467 -4.41 -19.20 -0.57
N PHE A 468 -4.16 -19.62 0.66
CA PHE A 468 -4.01 -18.75 1.85
C PHE A 468 -5.18 -17.75 1.99
N ILE A 469 -4.94 -16.49 2.34
CA ILE A 469 -6.01 -15.49 2.41
C ILE A 469 -6.39 -15.03 1.00
N GLY A 470 -5.42 -14.56 0.25
CA GLY A 470 -5.68 -13.79 -0.96
C GLY A 470 -6.16 -14.63 -2.14
N ASN A 471 -5.44 -15.70 -2.51
CA ASN A 471 -5.82 -16.56 -3.62
C ASN A 471 -7.11 -17.35 -3.35
N ARG A 472 -7.41 -17.67 -2.09
CA ARG A 472 -8.65 -18.30 -1.70
C ARG A 472 -9.87 -17.40 -1.98
N ILE A 473 -9.81 -16.12 -1.57
CA ILE A 473 -10.84 -15.13 -1.89
C ILE A 473 -10.92 -14.89 -3.41
N LEU A 474 -9.78 -14.81 -4.10
CA LEU A 474 -9.74 -14.63 -5.55
C LEU A 474 -10.38 -15.82 -6.30
N THR A 475 -10.28 -17.03 -5.77
CA THR A 475 -10.96 -18.20 -6.33
C THR A 475 -12.48 -18.02 -6.28
N ARG A 476 -13.02 -17.56 -5.15
CA ARG A 476 -14.45 -17.26 -5.01
C ARG A 476 -14.91 -16.11 -5.90
N TYR A 477 -14.09 -15.05 -5.99
CA TYR A 477 -14.29 -13.94 -6.92
C TYR A 477 -14.48 -14.42 -8.36
N ARG A 478 -13.60 -15.32 -8.83
CA ARG A 478 -13.65 -15.88 -10.19
C ARG A 478 -14.84 -16.81 -10.37
N GLN A 479 -15.15 -17.67 -9.40
CA GLN A 479 -16.30 -18.59 -9.47
C GLN A 479 -17.63 -17.83 -9.58
N ALA A 480 -17.80 -16.75 -8.81
CA ALA A 480 -19.00 -15.89 -8.90
C ALA A 480 -19.08 -15.22 -10.28
N ALA A 481 -17.96 -14.72 -10.80
CA ALA A 481 -17.90 -14.12 -12.13
C ALA A 481 -18.23 -15.16 -13.22
N ASP A 482 -17.69 -16.38 -13.17
CA ASP A 482 -17.97 -17.44 -14.14
C ASP A 482 -19.46 -17.87 -14.10
N SER A 483 -20.09 -17.90 -12.91
CA SER A 483 -21.52 -18.16 -12.77
C SER A 483 -22.35 -17.07 -13.46
N LEU A 484 -22.00 -15.80 -13.31
CA LEU A 484 -22.65 -14.69 -13.98
C LEU A 484 -22.51 -14.75 -15.51
N LEU A 485 -21.38 -15.25 -16.06
CA LEU A 485 -21.24 -15.49 -17.49
C LEU A 485 -22.26 -16.53 -17.96
N ALA A 486 -22.39 -17.64 -17.24
CA ALA A 486 -23.36 -18.67 -17.57
C ALA A 486 -24.81 -18.16 -17.49
N GLU A 487 -25.11 -17.23 -16.59
CA GLU A 487 -26.42 -16.64 -16.37
C GLU A 487 -26.80 -15.52 -17.36
N GLY A 488 -25.84 -14.96 -18.09
CA GLY A 488 -26.18 -13.97 -19.13
C GLY A 488 -25.18 -12.85 -19.35
N ALA A 489 -24.30 -12.58 -18.40
CA ALA A 489 -23.26 -11.56 -18.57
C ALA A 489 -22.23 -11.96 -19.64
N SER A 490 -21.48 -10.98 -20.11
CA SER A 490 -20.26 -11.14 -20.92
C SER A 490 -19.01 -10.83 -20.09
N PRO A 491 -17.80 -11.28 -20.49
CA PRO A 491 -16.56 -10.88 -19.83
C PRO A 491 -16.38 -9.36 -19.74
N GLN A 492 -16.79 -8.63 -20.79
CA GLN A 492 -16.71 -7.18 -20.87
C GLN A 492 -17.60 -6.47 -19.83
N GLU A 493 -18.82 -6.96 -19.64
CA GLU A 493 -19.75 -6.41 -18.65
C GLU A 493 -19.25 -6.66 -17.22
N VAL A 494 -18.74 -7.85 -16.94
CA VAL A 494 -18.19 -8.17 -15.62
C VAL A 494 -16.94 -7.34 -15.34
N ASP A 495 -16.01 -7.26 -16.28
CA ASP A 495 -14.78 -6.45 -16.11
C ASP A 495 -15.11 -4.96 -15.96
N ALA A 496 -16.07 -4.45 -16.75
CA ALA A 496 -16.52 -3.06 -16.64
C ALA A 496 -17.18 -2.77 -15.29
N ALA A 497 -18.02 -3.67 -14.78
CA ALA A 497 -18.66 -3.52 -13.47
C ALA A 497 -17.64 -3.48 -12.33
N MET A 498 -16.63 -4.34 -12.38
CA MET A 498 -15.59 -4.38 -11.35
C MET A 498 -14.63 -3.18 -11.44
N ARG A 499 -14.31 -2.68 -12.64
CA ARG A 499 -13.56 -1.42 -12.80
C ARG A 499 -14.38 -0.22 -12.30
N ALA A 500 -15.67 -0.17 -12.56
CA ALA A 500 -16.56 0.89 -12.05
C ALA A 500 -16.64 0.86 -10.51
N PHE A 501 -16.59 -0.32 -9.89
CA PHE A 501 -16.43 -0.45 -8.44
C PHE A 501 -15.13 0.14 -7.94
N GLY A 502 -14.06 0.15 -8.76
CA GLY A 502 -12.74 0.70 -8.45
C GLY A 502 -11.60 -0.31 -8.46
N MET A 503 -11.85 -1.58 -8.85
CA MET A 503 -10.77 -2.55 -9.07
C MET A 503 -9.84 -2.07 -10.18
N ALA A 504 -8.54 -2.35 -10.04
CA ALA A 504 -7.54 -1.95 -11.03
C ALA A 504 -7.78 -2.61 -12.41
N MET A 505 -8.32 -3.83 -12.40
CA MET A 505 -8.70 -4.62 -13.56
C MET A 505 -9.91 -5.49 -13.20
N GLY A 506 -10.67 -5.88 -14.21
CA GLY A 506 -11.68 -6.92 -14.04
C GLY A 506 -11.06 -8.33 -13.98
N PRO A 507 -11.86 -9.36 -13.61
CA PRO A 507 -11.36 -10.72 -13.40
C PRO A 507 -10.81 -11.37 -14.67
N TYR A 508 -11.36 -11.06 -15.81
CA TYR A 508 -10.99 -11.67 -17.09
C TYR A 508 -9.78 -11.00 -17.73
N GLU A 509 -9.69 -9.67 -17.62
CA GLU A 509 -8.47 -8.92 -17.99
C GLU A 509 -7.27 -9.37 -17.15
N ALA A 510 -7.46 -9.61 -15.86
CA ALA A 510 -6.41 -10.07 -14.96
C ALA A 510 -5.97 -11.51 -15.27
N GLN A 511 -6.90 -12.38 -15.63
CA GLN A 511 -6.59 -13.76 -16.07
C GLN A 511 -5.82 -13.77 -17.40
N ASP A 512 -6.22 -12.95 -18.36
CA ASP A 512 -5.51 -12.84 -19.65
C ASP A 512 -4.09 -12.28 -19.50
N MET A 513 -3.90 -11.36 -18.55
CA MET A 513 -2.59 -10.80 -18.24
C MET A 513 -1.66 -11.85 -17.59
N SER A 514 -2.18 -12.66 -16.66
CA SER A 514 -1.39 -13.68 -15.97
C SER A 514 -1.21 -14.97 -16.76
N GLY A 515 -2.15 -15.28 -17.63
CA GLY A 515 -2.21 -16.49 -18.45
C GLY A 515 -3.25 -17.50 -17.96
N LEU A 516 -4.14 -17.93 -18.86
CA LEU A 516 -5.20 -18.90 -18.56
C LEU A 516 -4.64 -20.30 -18.24
N ASP A 517 -3.46 -20.64 -18.76
CA ASP A 517 -2.77 -21.86 -18.40
C ASP A 517 -2.46 -21.98 -16.91
N ILE A 518 -2.17 -20.87 -16.23
CA ILE A 518 -1.97 -20.84 -14.78
C ILE A 518 -3.30 -21.12 -14.05
N ALA A 519 -4.38 -20.47 -14.49
CA ALA A 519 -5.72 -20.70 -13.95
C ALA A 519 -6.16 -22.15 -14.18
N TYR A 520 -5.95 -22.67 -15.37
CA TYR A 520 -6.25 -24.05 -15.74
C TYR A 520 -5.45 -25.07 -14.91
N ALA A 521 -4.13 -24.89 -14.78
CA ALA A 521 -3.28 -25.76 -13.99
C ALA A 521 -3.73 -25.83 -12.53
N ASN A 522 -4.10 -24.69 -11.94
CA ASN A 522 -4.61 -24.62 -10.56
C ASN A 522 -5.97 -25.34 -10.44
N ARG A 523 -6.91 -25.11 -11.35
CA ARG A 523 -8.22 -25.78 -11.36
C ARG A 523 -8.06 -27.31 -11.49
N LYS A 524 -7.12 -27.77 -12.33
CA LYS A 524 -6.78 -29.20 -12.48
C LYS A 524 -6.17 -29.77 -11.21
N ARG A 525 -5.24 -29.04 -10.57
CA ARG A 525 -4.64 -29.43 -9.28
C ARG A 525 -5.70 -29.59 -8.18
N GLN A 526 -6.68 -28.69 -8.14
CA GLN A 526 -7.80 -28.71 -7.17
C GLN A 526 -8.88 -29.75 -7.50
N ASP A 527 -8.79 -30.43 -8.65
CA ASP A 527 -9.82 -31.33 -9.17
C ASP A 527 -11.24 -30.73 -9.12
N VAL A 528 -11.36 -29.45 -9.53
CA VAL A 528 -12.62 -28.70 -9.42
C VAL A 528 -13.79 -29.40 -10.12
N ARG A 529 -13.51 -30.16 -11.18
CA ARG A 529 -14.52 -30.92 -11.94
C ARG A 529 -15.24 -31.94 -11.08
N HIS A 530 -14.54 -32.60 -10.16
CA HIS A 530 -15.07 -33.72 -9.35
C HIS A 530 -15.28 -33.31 -7.89
N ARG A 531 -14.98 -32.10 -7.53
CA ARG A 531 -15.10 -31.63 -6.15
C ARG A 531 -16.57 -31.46 -5.76
N PRO A 532 -17.08 -32.22 -4.76
CA PRO A 532 -18.47 -32.10 -4.31
C PRO A 532 -18.72 -30.71 -3.69
N GLY A 533 -19.95 -30.21 -3.77
CA GLY A 533 -20.35 -28.97 -3.14
C GLY A 533 -19.88 -27.71 -3.85
N ILE A 534 -19.42 -27.79 -5.11
CA ILE A 534 -19.03 -26.63 -5.92
C ILE A 534 -19.78 -26.67 -7.25
N ARG A 535 -20.40 -25.54 -7.63
CA ARG A 535 -20.92 -25.37 -8.99
C ARG A 535 -19.76 -25.27 -9.97
N TYR A 536 -19.67 -26.22 -10.88
CA TYR A 536 -18.60 -26.29 -11.87
C TYR A 536 -19.01 -25.58 -13.17
N VAL A 537 -18.20 -24.60 -13.60
CA VAL A 537 -18.36 -23.88 -14.86
C VAL A 537 -17.10 -24.13 -15.70
N PRO A 538 -17.15 -24.95 -16.78
CA PRO A 538 -15.97 -25.47 -17.51
C PRO A 538 -15.41 -24.50 -18.56
N LEU A 539 -15.54 -23.18 -18.38
CA LEU A 539 -15.14 -22.21 -19.41
C LEU A 539 -13.62 -22.14 -19.58
N VAL A 540 -12.85 -22.12 -18.49
CA VAL A 540 -11.39 -22.06 -18.57
C VAL A 540 -10.82 -23.29 -19.23
N GLU A 541 -11.35 -24.47 -18.90
CA GLU A 541 -10.96 -25.75 -19.48
C GLU A 541 -11.20 -25.73 -20.99
N GLN A 542 -12.39 -25.37 -21.45
CA GLN A 542 -12.72 -25.33 -22.88
C GLN A 542 -11.82 -24.32 -23.62
N LEU A 543 -11.59 -23.13 -23.07
CA LEU A 543 -10.73 -22.13 -23.69
C LEU A 543 -9.29 -22.60 -23.85
N VAL A 544 -8.75 -23.34 -22.87
CA VAL A 544 -7.37 -23.82 -22.89
C VAL A 544 -7.24 -25.12 -23.69
N GLU A 545 -8.08 -26.11 -23.41
CA GLU A 545 -7.98 -27.48 -24.01
C GLU A 545 -8.41 -27.48 -25.49
N ASP A 546 -9.59 -26.90 -25.78
CA ASP A 546 -10.21 -27.00 -27.12
C ASP A 546 -9.74 -25.87 -28.04
N HIS A 547 -9.51 -24.66 -27.48
CA HIS A 547 -9.23 -23.47 -28.28
C HIS A 547 -7.81 -22.91 -28.13
N ARG A 548 -6.97 -23.48 -27.23
CA ARG A 548 -5.58 -23.05 -26.96
C ARG A 548 -5.44 -21.55 -26.67
N ARG A 549 -6.44 -20.98 -26.01
CA ARG A 549 -6.49 -19.58 -25.64
C ARG A 549 -5.80 -19.36 -24.28
N LEU A 550 -4.54 -18.92 -24.31
CA LEU A 550 -3.70 -18.83 -23.11
C LEU A 550 -3.59 -17.40 -22.56
N GLY A 551 -4.38 -16.48 -23.06
CA GLY A 551 -4.35 -15.07 -22.67
C GLY A 551 -3.48 -14.21 -23.60
N ARG A 552 -3.09 -13.05 -23.08
CA ARG A 552 -2.36 -12.02 -23.84
C ARG A 552 -1.09 -12.53 -24.52
N LYS A 553 -0.38 -13.44 -23.88
CA LYS A 553 0.87 -14.03 -24.40
C LYS A 553 0.69 -14.85 -25.67
N SER A 554 -0.52 -15.37 -25.93
CA SER A 554 -0.86 -16.13 -27.15
C SER A 554 -1.71 -15.30 -28.11
N GLY A 555 -1.95 -14.01 -27.85
CA GLY A 555 -2.83 -13.16 -28.64
C GLY A 555 -4.33 -13.46 -28.45
N ALA A 556 -4.69 -14.42 -27.62
CA ALA A 556 -6.07 -14.83 -27.38
C ALA A 556 -6.25 -15.44 -25.99
N GLY A 557 -7.27 -14.99 -25.26
CA GLY A 557 -7.69 -15.48 -23.96
C GLY A 557 -9.21 -15.32 -23.82
N TRP A 558 -9.68 -14.66 -22.80
CA TRP A 558 -11.05 -14.18 -22.68
C TRP A 558 -11.37 -13.12 -23.74
N TYR A 559 -10.31 -12.45 -24.21
CA TYR A 559 -10.34 -11.45 -25.28
C TYR A 559 -9.48 -11.91 -26.46
N ASP A 560 -9.76 -11.33 -27.63
CA ASP A 560 -8.86 -11.38 -28.77
C ASP A 560 -7.97 -10.12 -28.74
N TYR A 561 -6.68 -10.28 -29.02
CA TYR A 561 -5.69 -9.18 -28.97
C TYR A 561 -5.12 -8.91 -30.35
N ASP A 562 -5.10 -7.65 -30.77
CA ASP A 562 -4.47 -7.25 -32.01
C ASP A 562 -2.93 -7.17 -31.86
N ALA A 563 -2.24 -6.85 -32.96
CA ALA A 563 -0.79 -6.73 -32.97
C ALA A 563 -0.24 -5.62 -32.02
N ASN A 564 -1.07 -4.66 -31.64
CA ASN A 564 -0.73 -3.61 -30.68
C ASN A 564 -1.10 -3.98 -29.23
N GLY A 565 -1.68 -5.16 -29.01
CA GLY A 565 -2.14 -5.64 -27.73
C GLY A 565 -3.46 -5.03 -27.25
N ALA A 566 -4.25 -4.43 -28.14
CA ALA A 566 -5.59 -3.94 -27.83
C ALA A 566 -6.57 -5.11 -27.76
N ALA A 567 -7.37 -5.15 -26.68
CA ALA A 567 -8.35 -6.20 -26.44
C ALA A 567 -9.67 -5.93 -27.16
N SER A 568 -10.27 -6.98 -27.74
CA SER A 568 -11.61 -6.94 -28.32
C SER A 568 -12.45 -8.16 -27.89
N PRO A 569 -13.79 -8.07 -27.91
CA PRO A 569 -14.66 -9.21 -27.62
C PRO A 569 -14.40 -10.39 -28.55
N SER A 570 -14.45 -11.63 -28.02
CA SER A 570 -14.22 -12.83 -28.79
C SER A 570 -15.52 -13.60 -29.09
N ALA A 571 -15.76 -13.89 -30.38
CA ALA A 571 -16.89 -14.73 -30.78
C ALA A 571 -16.76 -16.19 -30.28
N VAL A 572 -15.53 -16.70 -30.18
CA VAL A 572 -15.24 -18.02 -29.62
C VAL A 572 -15.67 -18.10 -28.17
N VAL A 573 -15.28 -17.11 -27.36
CA VAL A 573 -15.65 -17.06 -25.94
C VAL A 573 -17.17 -16.93 -25.78
N ALA A 574 -17.84 -16.11 -26.59
CA ALA A 574 -19.30 -15.97 -26.55
C ALA A 574 -20.00 -17.30 -26.88
N ALA A 575 -19.48 -18.05 -27.86
CA ALA A 575 -20.01 -19.39 -28.20
C ALA A 575 -19.80 -20.41 -27.08
N CYS A 576 -18.62 -20.45 -26.43
CA CYS A 576 -18.37 -21.32 -25.28
C CYS A 576 -19.33 -21.00 -24.13
N ILE A 577 -19.51 -19.72 -23.80
CA ILE A 577 -20.45 -19.28 -22.74
C ILE A 577 -21.86 -19.73 -23.06
N ALA A 578 -22.36 -19.52 -24.29
CA ALA A 578 -23.68 -19.94 -24.71
C ALA A 578 -23.85 -21.48 -24.63
N GLY A 579 -22.83 -22.24 -25.05
CA GLY A 579 -22.80 -23.71 -24.94
C GLY A 579 -22.90 -24.19 -23.50
N VAL A 580 -22.14 -23.59 -22.60
CA VAL A 580 -22.18 -23.92 -21.16
C VAL A 580 -23.55 -23.60 -20.57
N SER A 581 -24.15 -22.46 -20.90
CA SER A 581 -25.49 -22.10 -20.44
C SER A 581 -26.54 -23.12 -20.92
N GLN A 582 -26.49 -23.50 -22.21
CA GLN A 582 -27.39 -24.48 -22.80
C GLN A 582 -27.24 -25.85 -22.14
N ALA A 583 -26.00 -26.33 -21.98
CA ALA A 583 -25.71 -27.63 -21.37
C ALA A 583 -26.19 -27.70 -19.90
N ALA A 584 -26.15 -26.59 -19.19
CA ALA A 584 -26.62 -26.49 -17.81
C ALA A 584 -28.14 -26.16 -17.70
N GLY A 585 -28.86 -26.03 -18.83
CA GLY A 585 -30.29 -25.65 -18.83
C GLY A 585 -30.57 -24.22 -18.31
N ILE A 586 -29.57 -23.34 -18.34
CA ILE A 586 -29.70 -21.97 -17.83
C ILE A 586 -30.33 -21.06 -18.88
N VAL A 587 -31.42 -20.41 -18.52
CA VAL A 587 -32.02 -19.33 -19.33
C VAL A 587 -31.25 -18.05 -19.09
N ARG A 588 -30.53 -17.61 -20.12
CA ARG A 588 -29.71 -16.37 -20.04
C ARG A 588 -30.60 -15.13 -19.94
N ARG A 589 -30.21 -14.20 -19.07
CA ARG A 589 -30.90 -12.93 -18.83
C ARG A 589 -29.92 -11.76 -18.89
N VAL A 590 -30.43 -10.56 -19.05
CA VAL A 590 -29.64 -9.34 -18.88
C VAL A 590 -29.35 -9.14 -17.38
N ILE A 591 -28.10 -8.92 -17.04
CA ILE A 591 -27.64 -8.72 -15.66
C ILE A 591 -27.13 -7.29 -15.53
N PRO A 592 -27.76 -6.44 -14.70
CA PRO A 592 -27.29 -5.08 -14.47
C PRO A 592 -25.87 -5.04 -13.84
N ALA A 593 -25.08 -4.03 -14.16
CA ALA A 593 -23.72 -3.88 -13.64
C ALA A 593 -23.65 -3.84 -12.10
N GLU A 594 -24.66 -3.25 -11.47
CA GLU A 594 -24.78 -3.21 -10.01
C GLU A 594 -25.00 -4.62 -9.41
N GLU A 595 -25.79 -5.45 -10.09
CA GLU A 595 -25.99 -6.84 -9.68
C GLU A 595 -24.71 -7.65 -9.84
N ILE A 596 -23.98 -7.47 -10.95
CA ILE A 596 -22.68 -8.12 -11.19
C ILE A 596 -21.71 -7.81 -10.05
N SER A 597 -21.46 -6.54 -9.80
CA SER A 597 -20.50 -6.14 -8.75
C SER A 597 -20.96 -6.59 -7.36
N ARG A 598 -22.25 -6.51 -7.06
CA ARG A 598 -22.82 -6.95 -5.78
C ARG A 598 -22.61 -8.43 -5.55
N GLN A 599 -22.95 -9.31 -6.50
CA GLN A 599 -22.81 -10.76 -6.34
C GLN A 599 -21.34 -11.16 -6.18
N VAL A 600 -20.47 -10.58 -7.00
CA VAL A 600 -19.03 -10.85 -6.92
C VAL A 600 -18.47 -10.45 -5.55
N LEU A 601 -18.83 -9.28 -5.02
CA LEU A 601 -18.38 -8.81 -3.71
C LEU A 601 -18.97 -9.63 -2.56
N LEU A 602 -20.24 -10.03 -2.63
CA LEU A 602 -20.85 -10.92 -1.63
C LEU A 602 -20.16 -12.28 -1.56
N ALA A 603 -19.75 -12.85 -2.71
CA ALA A 603 -18.98 -14.10 -2.73
C ALA A 603 -17.61 -13.94 -2.06
N MET A 604 -16.92 -12.81 -2.30
CA MET A 604 -15.66 -12.49 -1.63
C MET A 604 -15.86 -12.34 -0.11
N ILE A 605 -16.90 -11.63 0.32
CA ILE A 605 -17.21 -11.41 1.75
C ILE A 605 -17.56 -12.75 2.44
N SER A 606 -18.37 -13.59 1.80
CA SER A 606 -18.71 -14.92 2.33
C SER A 606 -17.45 -15.76 2.57
N GLU A 607 -16.52 -15.79 1.60
CA GLU A 607 -15.26 -16.51 1.75
C GLU A 607 -14.34 -15.90 2.80
N ALA A 608 -14.28 -14.57 2.90
CA ALA A 608 -13.52 -13.89 3.93
C ALA A 608 -14.05 -14.22 5.34
N CYS A 609 -15.37 -14.36 5.51
CA CYS A 609 -15.95 -14.82 6.77
C CYS A 609 -15.50 -16.25 7.12
N ALA A 610 -15.45 -17.16 6.14
CA ALA A 610 -14.96 -18.52 6.36
C ALA A 610 -13.47 -18.53 6.75
N ILE A 611 -12.63 -17.73 6.07
CA ILE A 611 -11.20 -17.56 6.37
C ILE A 611 -10.98 -17.05 7.81
N LEU A 612 -11.80 -16.10 8.27
CA LEU A 612 -11.73 -15.58 9.64
C LEU A 612 -12.20 -16.63 10.66
N GLU A 613 -13.26 -17.36 10.36
CA GLU A 613 -13.80 -18.39 11.25
C GLU A 613 -12.86 -19.58 11.42
N GLU A 614 -12.16 -19.96 10.36
CA GLU A 614 -11.13 -21.00 10.36
C GLU A 614 -9.79 -20.54 10.98
N GLY A 615 -9.64 -19.25 11.29
CA GLY A 615 -8.39 -18.70 11.84
C GLY A 615 -7.25 -18.61 10.82
N ILE A 616 -7.55 -18.69 9.52
CA ILE A 616 -6.55 -18.49 8.44
C ILE A 616 -6.08 -17.04 8.40
N ALA A 617 -7.00 -16.06 8.53
CA ALA A 617 -6.69 -14.70 8.89
C ALA A 617 -7.04 -14.46 10.36
N ALA A 618 -6.18 -13.76 11.09
CA ALA A 618 -6.41 -13.51 12.51
C ALA A 618 -7.51 -12.47 12.74
N GLN A 619 -7.68 -11.53 11.81
CA GLN A 619 -8.58 -10.39 11.98
C GLN A 619 -8.99 -9.79 10.61
N PRO A 620 -10.14 -9.08 10.54
CA PRO A 620 -10.67 -8.51 9.30
C PRO A 620 -9.70 -7.57 8.55
N GLN A 621 -8.96 -6.74 9.27
CA GLN A 621 -7.99 -5.83 8.64
C GLN A 621 -6.84 -6.57 7.94
N ASP A 622 -6.53 -7.82 8.29
CA ASP A 622 -5.55 -8.64 7.57
C ASP A 622 -6.06 -8.98 6.16
N VAL A 623 -7.36 -9.30 6.04
CA VAL A 623 -8.03 -9.50 4.73
C VAL A 623 -7.99 -8.21 3.91
N ASP A 624 -8.30 -7.06 4.54
CA ASP A 624 -8.27 -5.76 3.87
C ASP A 624 -6.88 -5.45 3.28
N LEU A 625 -5.83 -5.66 4.09
CA LEU A 625 -4.44 -5.42 3.66
C LEU A 625 -4.02 -6.35 2.51
N VAL A 626 -4.38 -7.64 2.59
CA VAL A 626 -4.07 -8.61 1.53
C VAL A 626 -4.72 -8.19 0.22
N LEU A 627 -5.99 -7.85 0.22
CA LEU A 627 -6.70 -7.50 -1.01
C LEU A 627 -6.29 -6.15 -1.59
N VAL A 628 -6.04 -5.15 -0.74
CA VAL A 628 -5.57 -3.82 -1.19
C VAL A 628 -4.17 -3.89 -1.77
N HIS A 629 -3.25 -4.60 -1.12
CA HIS A 629 -1.84 -4.60 -1.51
C HIS A 629 -1.41 -5.75 -2.42
N GLY A 630 -2.21 -6.81 -2.50
CA GLY A 630 -1.94 -7.98 -3.33
C GLY A 630 -2.81 -8.08 -4.58
N TYR A 631 -4.05 -7.59 -4.52
CA TYR A 631 -5.06 -7.89 -5.54
C TYR A 631 -5.75 -6.65 -6.14
N GLY A 632 -5.28 -5.45 -5.80
CA GLY A 632 -5.78 -4.20 -6.39
C GLY A 632 -7.20 -3.82 -5.98
N PHE A 633 -7.66 -4.30 -4.81
CA PHE A 633 -8.90 -3.79 -4.22
C PHE A 633 -8.76 -2.28 -3.95
N PRO A 634 -9.76 -1.46 -4.28
CA PRO A 634 -9.63 -0.02 -4.20
C PRO A 634 -9.35 0.45 -2.76
N ARG A 635 -8.15 0.98 -2.53
CA ARG A 635 -7.68 1.45 -1.22
C ARG A 635 -8.64 2.47 -0.59
N TRP A 636 -9.25 3.31 -1.42
CA TRP A 636 -10.18 4.34 -0.99
C TRP A 636 -11.56 3.81 -0.55
N ARG A 637 -11.78 2.49 -0.67
CA ARG A 637 -12.92 1.77 -0.07
C ARG A 637 -12.55 1.07 1.24
N GLY A 638 -11.28 1.09 1.66
CA GLY A 638 -10.81 0.58 2.95
C GLY A 638 -10.56 -0.93 3.01
N GLY A 639 -10.63 -1.65 1.89
CA GLY A 639 -10.58 -3.10 1.84
C GLY A 639 -11.96 -3.75 1.89
N LEU A 640 -11.99 -5.07 1.77
CA LEU A 640 -13.22 -5.85 1.62
C LEU A 640 -14.06 -5.86 2.91
N MET A 641 -13.43 -6.06 4.07
CA MET A 641 -14.14 -6.18 5.34
C MET A 641 -14.59 -4.81 5.85
N HIS A 642 -13.78 -3.77 5.64
CA HIS A 642 -14.21 -2.40 5.89
C HIS A 642 -15.40 -2.00 4.97
N TYR A 643 -15.36 -2.42 3.70
CA TYR A 643 -16.49 -2.21 2.79
C TYR A 643 -17.73 -3.00 3.25
N ALA A 644 -17.57 -4.24 3.71
CA ALA A 644 -18.67 -5.03 4.27
C ALA A 644 -19.34 -4.32 5.46
N ASP A 645 -18.56 -3.67 6.33
CA ASP A 645 -19.11 -2.86 7.43
C ASP A 645 -19.96 -1.67 6.93
N THR A 646 -19.65 -1.12 5.76
CA THR A 646 -20.52 -0.06 5.17
C THR A 646 -21.86 -0.58 4.67
N LEU A 647 -21.94 -1.88 4.36
CA LEU A 647 -23.20 -2.54 3.97
C LEU A 647 -24.00 -3.02 5.20
N GLY A 648 -23.30 -3.43 6.25
CA GLY A 648 -23.84 -4.02 7.47
C GLY A 648 -24.11 -5.52 7.37
N ALA A 649 -23.72 -6.27 8.40
CA ALA A 649 -23.83 -7.73 8.43
C ALA A 649 -25.27 -8.25 8.22
N PRO A 650 -26.34 -7.64 8.78
CA PRO A 650 -27.71 -8.09 8.51
C PRO A 650 -28.11 -7.98 7.03
N ALA A 651 -27.74 -6.88 6.35
CA ALA A 651 -28.06 -6.69 4.96
C ALA A 651 -27.26 -7.64 4.04
N ILE A 652 -26.03 -7.96 4.39
CA ILE A 652 -25.19 -8.94 3.68
C ILE A 652 -25.80 -10.34 3.84
N LEU A 653 -26.16 -10.74 5.07
CA LEU A 653 -26.76 -12.05 5.35
C LEU A 653 -28.03 -12.26 4.55
N ALA A 654 -28.97 -11.32 4.59
CA ALA A 654 -30.23 -11.41 3.87
C ALA A 654 -30.03 -11.59 2.35
N GLN A 655 -29.03 -10.91 1.76
CA GLN A 655 -28.71 -11.05 0.35
C GLN A 655 -28.09 -12.43 0.03
N ILE A 656 -27.20 -12.93 0.87
CA ILE A 656 -26.58 -14.25 0.70
C ILE A 656 -27.64 -15.34 0.85
N GLU A 657 -28.55 -15.25 1.81
CA GLU A 657 -29.65 -16.21 2.01
C GLU A 657 -30.59 -16.22 0.80
N ALA A 658 -30.89 -15.06 0.23
CA ALA A 658 -31.72 -14.99 -0.99
C ALA A 658 -31.03 -15.65 -2.20
N LEU A 659 -29.72 -15.53 -2.33
CA LEU A 659 -28.93 -16.22 -3.37
C LEU A 659 -28.81 -17.72 -3.07
N ALA A 660 -28.63 -18.11 -1.82
CA ALA A 660 -28.54 -19.49 -1.36
C ALA A 660 -29.84 -20.27 -1.60
N ALA A 661 -30.98 -19.62 -1.55
CA ALA A 661 -32.28 -20.24 -1.87
C ALA A 661 -32.36 -20.73 -3.32
N ALA A 662 -31.67 -20.04 -4.24
CA ALA A 662 -31.61 -20.42 -5.66
C ALA A 662 -30.42 -21.34 -5.98
N ASP A 663 -29.25 -21.12 -5.34
CA ASP A 663 -28.03 -21.89 -5.55
C ASP A 663 -27.25 -22.09 -4.22
N PRO A 664 -27.67 -23.05 -3.40
CA PRO A 664 -27.04 -23.29 -2.10
C PRO A 664 -25.58 -23.76 -2.19
N LEU A 665 -25.16 -24.32 -3.34
CA LEU A 665 -23.79 -24.75 -3.55
C LEU A 665 -22.82 -23.56 -3.70
N SER A 666 -23.26 -22.53 -4.41
CA SER A 666 -22.45 -21.33 -4.65
C SER A 666 -22.50 -20.33 -3.49
N TRP A 667 -23.49 -20.44 -2.59
CA TRP A 667 -23.77 -19.42 -1.56
C TRP A 667 -23.90 -20.02 -0.15
N PRO A 668 -22.80 -20.62 0.40
CA PRO A 668 -22.83 -21.09 1.77
C PRO A 668 -22.96 -19.90 2.75
N VAL A 669 -23.86 -20.06 3.73
CA VAL A 669 -24.03 -19.06 4.79
C VAL A 669 -22.97 -19.30 5.88
N SER A 670 -22.11 -18.29 6.12
CA SER A 670 -21.10 -18.35 7.18
C SER A 670 -21.71 -18.21 8.56
N PRO A 671 -21.42 -19.12 9.52
CA PRO A 671 -21.80 -18.95 10.92
C PRO A 671 -21.30 -17.64 11.54
N LEU A 672 -20.11 -17.18 11.19
CA LEU A 672 -19.59 -15.88 11.64
C LEU A 672 -20.49 -14.72 11.18
N LEU A 673 -20.87 -14.72 9.90
CA LEU A 673 -21.74 -13.68 9.36
C LEU A 673 -23.11 -13.70 10.06
N ALA A 674 -23.69 -14.89 10.29
CA ALA A 674 -24.95 -15.04 10.99
C ALA A 674 -24.89 -14.46 12.40
N ARG A 675 -23.83 -14.76 13.18
CA ARG A 675 -23.63 -14.20 14.53
C ARG A 675 -23.50 -12.68 14.52
N LEU A 676 -22.73 -12.12 13.58
CA LEU A 676 -22.57 -10.66 13.47
C LEU A 676 -23.87 -9.98 13.06
N ALA A 677 -24.65 -10.62 12.19
CA ALA A 677 -25.96 -10.10 11.77
C ALA A 677 -26.97 -10.11 12.90
N GLU A 678 -27.04 -11.19 13.70
CA GLU A 678 -27.94 -11.31 14.87
C GLU A 678 -27.68 -10.19 15.89
N THR A 679 -26.41 -9.88 16.16
CA THR A 679 -26.01 -8.84 17.11
C THR A 679 -25.88 -7.46 16.50
N SER A 680 -26.06 -7.31 15.17
CA SER A 680 -25.78 -6.08 14.42
C SER A 680 -24.39 -5.52 14.69
N THR A 681 -23.40 -6.41 14.86
CA THR A 681 -22.03 -6.06 15.19
C THR A 681 -21.20 -5.92 13.92
N ALA A 682 -20.32 -4.91 13.85
CA ALA A 682 -19.43 -4.70 12.74
C ALA A 682 -18.25 -5.68 12.73
N PHE A 683 -17.75 -6.04 11.55
CA PHE A 683 -16.53 -6.84 11.41
C PHE A 683 -15.32 -6.17 12.08
N ALA A 684 -15.25 -4.85 12.05
CA ALA A 684 -14.19 -4.09 12.70
C ALA A 684 -14.04 -4.38 14.20
N SER A 685 -15.11 -4.86 14.88
CA SER A 685 -15.05 -5.26 16.30
C SER A 685 -14.17 -6.49 16.56
N LEU A 686 -13.85 -7.25 15.53
CA LEU A 686 -12.96 -8.42 15.59
C LEU A 686 -11.47 -8.07 15.40
N ASN A 687 -11.15 -6.80 15.16
CA ASN A 687 -9.76 -6.35 15.12
C ASN A 687 -9.20 -6.18 16.54
N HIS A 688 -7.95 -6.62 16.76
CA HIS A 688 -7.27 -6.60 18.05
C HIS A 688 -6.11 -5.63 18.09
#